data_aff2c38fc5dc18aaaed3bfd5953a2741
#
_entry.id   aff2c38fc5dc18aaaed3bfd5953a2741
#
_cell.length_a   1.000
_cell.length_b   1.000
_cell.length_c   1.000
_cell.angle_alpha   90.00
_cell.angle_beta   90.00
_cell.angle_gamma   90.00
#
_symmetry.space_group_name_H-M   'P 1'
#
loop_
_entity.id
_entity.type
_entity.pdbx_description
1 polymer ?
#
loop_
_entity_poly.entity_id
_entity_poly.type
_entity_poly.pdbx_seq_one_letter_code
_entity_poly.pdbx_strand_id
1 'polypeptide(L)'
;MPVVDRQEWDVVVVGAGGAGLRAAIEARERGARTAVICKSLFGKAHTVMAEGGIAAAMANANEHDTWQTHFRDTLRGGKFLNQWRMAELHAREAPQRVWELETWGALFDRTKDGRISQRNFGGHEYPRLAHVGDRTGLELIRTLQQRIVALQQEDHARTGDYESDLKVFQECTVTRVLKDGSRVCGVFAYDRESGRFFVLRAPAVVLATGGIGKSFKVTSNSWEYTGDGHALALLAGAPLLNMEFVQFHPTGMVWPPSVKGILVTESVRGDGGVLRNSEGKRFMFDYVPDVFKEKYAESEREADGWYDDPEHHRRPPELLPRDEVARAINAEVKAGRGSPHGGVFLDVSTRMPAEVIRRRLPSMYHQFKELADVDITAEPMEVGPTCHYVMGGVAVDSDTAAARGVPGLYAAGEVAGGMHGSNRLGGNSLSDLLVFGRRAGWHAAEYAHSLGEDRPRVDDGQIGAASAEALRPFSLGAGGGTDVQGTAVEGSGPENPYTLHQELQQTMNDLVGIIRRAGEMEQALTRLAELRERAGRAGVEGHRQFNPGWHLALDLRNMLLVSECVARAARERTESRGGHTREDCPAMERQWRNVNLLCALADPAAGRVRLTRETTPPIRPDLLALFEKEELAKYLTDEELEGELPG
;
A
#
# COMPACT_ATOMS: atom_id res chain seq x y z
N MET A 1 34.81 -13.63 6.83
CA MET A 1 33.48 -12.96 6.78
C MET A 1 33.69 -11.55 6.23
N PRO A 2 32.80 -11.00 5.43
CA PRO A 2 32.89 -9.60 5.05
C PRO A 2 32.85 -8.70 6.28
N VAL A 3 33.52 -7.55 6.21
CA VAL A 3 33.45 -6.53 7.26
C VAL A 3 32.04 -6.00 7.32
N VAL A 4 31.44 -5.96 8.52
CA VAL A 4 30.09 -5.50 8.78
C VAL A 4 30.15 -4.34 9.77
N ASP A 5 29.78 -3.15 9.32
CA ASP A 5 29.71 -1.97 10.18
C ASP A 5 28.54 -2.10 11.17
N ARG A 6 28.72 -1.62 12.41
CA ARG A 6 27.70 -1.73 13.47
C ARG A 6 27.44 -0.37 14.09
N GLN A 7 26.17 -0.02 14.19
CA GLN A 7 25.71 1.21 14.86
C GLN A 7 24.57 0.87 15.82
N GLU A 8 24.44 1.68 16.88
CA GLU A 8 23.42 1.51 17.92
C GLU A 8 22.41 2.65 17.90
N TRP A 9 21.15 2.29 17.95
CA TRP A 9 19.99 3.18 17.92
C TRP A 9 18.95 2.71 18.92
N ASP A 10 17.97 3.56 19.24
CA ASP A 10 16.80 3.17 20.02
C ASP A 10 15.69 2.64 19.12
N VAL A 11 15.48 3.31 17.97
CA VAL A 11 14.47 2.95 16.98
C VAL A 11 15.10 2.93 15.59
N VAL A 12 14.82 1.87 14.82
CA VAL A 12 15.12 1.81 13.39
C VAL A 12 13.82 1.83 12.60
N VAL A 13 13.66 2.80 11.71
CA VAL A 13 12.51 2.91 10.81
C VAL A 13 12.92 2.42 9.41
N VAL A 14 12.28 1.38 8.91
CA VAL A 14 12.54 0.79 7.60
C VAL A 14 11.53 1.32 6.59
N GLY A 15 11.96 2.23 5.74
CA GLY A 15 11.15 2.97 4.76
C GLY A 15 11.08 4.46 5.07
N ALA A 16 11.30 5.30 4.04
CA ALA A 16 11.24 6.76 4.12
C ALA A 16 10.05 7.34 3.32
N GLY A 17 8.94 6.60 3.22
CA GLY A 17 7.66 7.09 2.78
C GLY A 17 6.96 7.89 3.89
N GLY A 18 5.73 8.35 3.62
CA GLY A 18 5.00 9.17 4.58
C GLY A 18 4.86 8.55 5.97
N ALA A 19 4.58 7.24 6.06
CA ALA A 19 4.48 6.52 7.34
C ALA A 19 5.81 6.47 8.09
N GLY A 20 6.90 6.14 7.38
CA GLY A 20 8.23 6.04 7.99
C GLY A 20 8.76 7.38 8.46
N LEU A 21 8.63 8.43 7.66
CA LEU A 21 9.04 9.78 8.05
C LEU A 21 8.24 10.29 9.24
N ARG A 22 6.91 10.04 9.26
CA ARG A 22 6.07 10.43 10.40
C ARG A 22 6.43 9.66 11.67
N ALA A 23 6.77 8.35 11.54
CA ALA A 23 7.23 7.54 12.66
C ALA A 23 8.59 8.03 13.21
N ALA A 24 9.53 8.34 12.32
CA ALA A 24 10.85 8.84 12.71
C ALA A 24 10.77 10.20 13.43
N ILE A 25 9.94 11.11 12.93
CA ILE A 25 9.68 12.41 13.58
C ILE A 25 9.16 12.19 15.01
N GLU A 26 8.11 11.36 15.17
CA GLU A 26 7.54 11.11 16.51
C GLU A 26 8.55 10.46 17.46
N ALA A 27 9.27 9.43 16.99
CA ALA A 27 10.26 8.74 17.81
C ALA A 27 11.37 9.71 18.27
N ARG A 28 11.88 10.55 17.36
CA ARG A 28 12.89 11.56 17.69
C ARG A 28 12.37 12.63 18.64
N GLU A 29 11.16 13.15 18.44
CA GLU A 29 10.52 14.14 19.32
C GLU A 29 10.28 13.60 20.73
N ARG A 30 10.21 12.27 20.88
CA ARG A 30 10.16 11.57 22.18
C ARG A 30 11.52 11.24 22.76
N GLY A 31 12.60 11.75 22.18
CA GLY A 31 13.96 11.61 22.68
C GLY A 31 14.66 10.30 22.29
N ALA A 32 14.07 9.46 21.44
CA ALA A 32 14.73 8.25 20.94
C ALA A 32 15.77 8.59 19.87
N ARG A 33 16.96 7.98 19.94
CA ARG A 33 17.92 7.99 18.86
C ARG A 33 17.39 7.12 17.70
N THR A 34 17.13 7.74 16.57
CA THR A 34 16.34 7.15 15.49
C THR A 34 17.14 7.06 14.19
N ALA A 35 17.22 5.85 13.60
CA ALA A 35 17.74 5.64 12.26
C ALA A 35 16.58 5.42 11.28
N VAL A 36 16.62 6.11 10.15
CA VAL A 36 15.73 5.85 9.01
C VAL A 36 16.54 5.18 7.92
N ILE A 37 16.08 4.05 7.40
CA ILE A 37 16.74 3.35 6.31
C ILE A 37 15.79 3.22 5.12
N CYS A 38 16.21 3.62 3.93
CA CYS A 38 15.38 3.60 2.73
C CYS A 38 16.13 3.05 1.51
N LYS A 39 15.37 2.32 0.70
CA LYS A 39 15.84 1.63 -0.50
C LYS A 39 16.17 2.57 -1.65
N SER A 40 15.52 3.74 -1.68
CA SER A 40 15.75 4.83 -2.62
C SER A 40 16.38 6.06 -1.95
N LEU A 41 16.52 7.13 -2.69
CA LEU A 41 16.96 8.42 -2.16
C LEU A 41 15.89 9.01 -1.23
N PHE A 42 16.34 9.73 -0.23
CA PHE A 42 15.47 10.48 0.69
C PHE A 42 14.54 11.43 -0.07
N GLY A 43 13.23 11.29 0.14
CA GLY A 43 12.21 12.05 -0.58
C GLY A 43 11.74 11.46 -1.92
N LYS A 44 12.20 10.27 -2.31
CA LYS A 44 11.81 9.58 -3.55
C LYS A 44 10.82 8.42 -3.33
N ALA A 45 10.16 8.38 -2.19
CA ALA A 45 9.18 7.33 -1.88
C ALA A 45 7.92 7.42 -2.75
N HIS A 46 7.24 6.28 -2.93
CA HIS A 46 6.00 6.20 -3.72
C HIS A 46 4.90 7.18 -3.26
N THR A 47 4.88 7.56 -1.98
CA THR A 47 3.94 8.58 -1.45
C THR A 47 3.93 9.87 -2.27
N VAL A 48 5.06 10.25 -2.90
CA VAL A 48 5.17 11.41 -3.82
C VAL A 48 4.17 11.34 -4.96
N MET A 49 3.82 10.13 -5.41
CA MET A 49 2.89 9.88 -6.52
C MET A 49 1.41 9.97 -6.11
N ALA A 50 1.10 10.27 -4.85
CA ALA A 50 -0.28 10.38 -4.39
C ALA A 50 -0.85 11.77 -4.73
N GLU A 51 -1.89 11.81 -5.53
CA GLU A 51 -2.41 13.03 -6.15
C GLU A 51 -3.73 13.51 -5.52
N GLY A 52 -4.53 12.57 -4.96
CA GLY A 52 -5.92 12.83 -4.61
C GLY A 52 -6.15 13.77 -3.43
N GLY A 53 -5.43 13.60 -2.35
CA GLY A 53 -5.60 14.35 -1.10
C GLY A 53 -5.63 13.46 0.14
N ILE A 54 -5.62 14.08 1.32
CA ILE A 54 -5.62 13.47 2.65
C ILE A 54 -7.05 13.48 3.18
N ALA A 55 -7.65 12.31 3.39
CA ALA A 55 -9.01 12.22 3.93
C ALA A 55 -9.01 12.57 5.43
N ALA A 56 -9.73 13.64 5.78
CA ALA A 56 -9.86 14.12 7.15
C ALA A 56 -11.18 14.88 7.33
N ALA A 57 -11.99 14.53 8.31
CA ALA A 57 -13.28 15.17 8.59
C ALA A 57 -13.03 16.51 9.33
N MET A 58 -12.74 17.57 8.57
CA MET A 58 -12.39 18.90 9.10
C MET A 58 -13.58 19.86 9.12
N ALA A 59 -14.72 19.48 8.55
CA ALA A 59 -15.91 20.31 8.40
C ALA A 59 -15.68 21.65 7.64
N ASN A 60 -14.66 21.71 6.80
CA ASN A 60 -14.33 22.94 6.05
C ASN A 60 -15.20 23.14 4.81
N ALA A 61 -15.47 22.05 4.07
CA ALA A 61 -16.31 22.07 2.86
C ALA A 61 -17.79 21.79 3.18
N ASN A 62 -18.07 21.00 4.21
CA ASN A 62 -19.41 20.69 4.68
C ASN A 62 -19.39 20.59 6.21
N GLU A 63 -20.21 21.40 6.89
CA GLU A 63 -20.26 21.51 8.35
C GLU A 63 -20.79 20.24 9.05
N HIS A 64 -21.49 19.37 8.30
CA HIS A 64 -22.02 18.09 8.81
C HIS A 64 -20.98 16.97 8.76
N ASP A 65 -19.81 17.18 8.15
CA ASP A 65 -18.74 16.17 8.11
C ASP A 65 -18.06 16.02 9.47
N THR A 66 -18.18 14.81 10.03
CA THR A 66 -17.65 14.47 11.35
C THR A 66 -16.79 13.22 11.28
N TRP A 67 -16.00 12.96 12.35
CA TRP A 67 -15.24 11.73 12.45
C TRP A 67 -16.15 10.49 12.42
N GLN A 68 -17.38 10.57 12.93
CA GLN A 68 -18.37 9.48 12.89
C GLN A 68 -18.76 9.16 11.44
N THR A 69 -19.01 10.19 10.63
CA THR A 69 -19.29 10.01 9.21
C THR A 69 -18.08 9.43 8.47
N HIS A 70 -16.87 9.90 8.77
CA HIS A 70 -15.65 9.34 8.19
C HIS A 70 -15.44 7.86 8.59
N PHE A 71 -15.65 7.52 9.85
CA PHE A 71 -15.63 6.15 10.36
C PHE A 71 -16.65 5.27 9.62
N ARG A 72 -17.92 5.74 9.54
CA ARG A 72 -19.00 5.04 8.85
C ARG A 72 -18.67 4.72 7.39
N ASP A 73 -18.19 5.72 6.65
CA ASP A 73 -17.77 5.55 5.26
C ASP A 73 -16.61 4.54 5.13
N THR A 74 -15.64 4.60 6.05
CA THR A 74 -14.50 3.69 6.07
C THR A 74 -14.94 2.24 6.30
N LEU A 75 -15.86 1.97 7.23
CA LEU A 75 -16.39 0.62 7.47
C LEU A 75 -17.23 0.12 6.27
N ARG A 76 -18.07 0.99 5.68
CA ARG A 76 -18.81 0.67 4.45
C ARG A 76 -17.87 0.31 3.30
N GLY A 77 -16.84 1.13 3.08
CA GLY A 77 -15.81 0.88 2.08
C GLY A 77 -15.12 -0.46 2.27
N GLY A 78 -14.71 -0.77 3.49
CA GLY A 78 -14.05 -2.01 3.86
C GLY A 78 -14.98 -3.22 4.02
N LYS A 79 -16.28 -3.06 3.73
CA LYS A 79 -17.31 -4.11 3.85
C LYS A 79 -17.33 -4.76 5.24
N PHE A 80 -17.13 -3.97 6.28
CA PHE A 80 -17.12 -4.36 7.70
C PHE A 80 -16.06 -5.42 8.10
N LEU A 81 -15.03 -5.62 7.27
CA LEU A 81 -13.85 -6.42 7.64
C LEU A 81 -12.71 -5.58 8.24
N ASN A 82 -12.93 -4.29 8.44
CA ASN A 82 -11.98 -3.41 9.10
C ASN A 82 -11.75 -3.84 10.55
N GLN A 83 -10.54 -3.67 11.03
CA GLN A 83 -10.29 -3.56 12.47
C GLN A 83 -10.93 -2.23 12.93
N TRP A 84 -12.16 -2.29 13.44
CA TRP A 84 -12.97 -1.11 13.72
C TRP A 84 -12.26 -0.10 14.63
N ARG A 85 -11.42 -0.57 15.56
CA ARG A 85 -10.64 0.30 16.43
C ARG A 85 -9.62 1.13 15.65
N MET A 86 -8.94 0.54 14.64
CA MET A 86 -8.06 1.29 13.74
C MET A 86 -8.85 2.34 12.96
N ALA A 87 -10.01 1.98 12.41
CA ALA A 87 -10.86 2.92 11.67
C ALA A 87 -11.37 4.07 12.55
N GLU A 88 -11.71 3.80 13.83
CA GLU A 88 -12.08 4.84 14.80
C GLU A 88 -10.92 5.80 15.07
N LEU A 89 -9.74 5.27 15.40
CA LEU A 89 -8.54 6.07 15.66
C LEU A 89 -8.16 6.92 14.45
N HIS A 90 -8.17 6.30 13.26
CA HIS A 90 -7.90 6.99 12.01
C HIS A 90 -8.85 8.17 11.80
N ALA A 91 -10.17 7.96 11.89
CA ALA A 91 -11.16 9.00 11.65
C ALA A 91 -11.06 10.15 12.67
N ARG A 92 -10.76 9.83 13.94
CA ARG A 92 -10.61 10.83 15.00
C ARG A 92 -9.33 11.66 14.89
N GLU A 93 -8.22 11.03 14.52
CA GLU A 93 -6.91 11.67 14.53
C GLU A 93 -6.51 12.33 13.21
N ALA A 94 -7.10 11.92 12.08
CA ALA A 94 -6.76 12.45 10.76
C ALA A 94 -6.82 14.00 10.66
N PRO A 95 -7.84 14.70 11.21
CA PRO A 95 -7.88 16.16 11.17
C PRO A 95 -6.66 16.82 11.84
N GLN A 96 -6.24 16.28 12.97
CA GLN A 96 -5.07 16.80 13.69
C GLN A 96 -3.77 16.59 12.89
N ARG A 97 -3.68 15.50 12.11
CA ARG A 97 -2.50 15.25 11.26
C ARG A 97 -2.42 16.23 10.10
N VAL A 98 -3.54 16.67 9.55
CA VAL A 98 -3.57 17.73 8.52
C VAL A 98 -3.11 19.07 9.11
N TRP A 99 -3.62 19.46 10.28
CA TRP A 99 -3.18 20.67 10.97
C TRP A 99 -1.69 20.65 11.37
N GLU A 100 -1.18 19.48 11.74
CA GLU A 100 0.23 19.28 12.05
C GLU A 100 1.11 19.54 10.82
N LEU A 101 0.73 18.99 9.65
CA LEU A 101 1.43 19.26 8.39
C LEU A 101 1.40 20.76 8.02
N GLU A 102 0.26 21.43 8.22
CA GLU A 102 0.16 22.86 7.99
C GLU A 102 1.09 23.64 8.92
N THR A 103 1.15 23.26 10.20
CA THR A 103 2.07 23.87 11.17
C THR A 103 3.53 23.71 10.75
N TRP A 104 3.87 22.59 10.09
CA TRP A 104 5.20 22.35 9.53
C TRP A 104 5.43 22.97 8.15
N GLY A 105 4.46 23.71 7.61
CA GLY A 105 4.58 24.48 6.39
C GLY A 105 4.05 23.82 5.12
N ALA A 106 3.10 22.89 5.24
CA ALA A 106 2.37 22.38 4.08
C ALA A 106 1.44 23.46 3.49
N LEU A 107 1.48 23.62 2.16
CA LEU A 107 0.76 24.68 1.43
C LEU A 107 -0.54 24.12 0.83
N PHE A 108 -1.50 23.75 1.67
CA PHE A 108 -2.81 23.29 1.22
C PHE A 108 -3.58 24.34 0.44
N ASP A 109 -4.34 23.92 -0.56
CA ASP A 109 -5.29 24.77 -1.29
C ASP A 109 -6.33 25.34 -0.33
N ARG A 110 -6.78 26.58 -0.60
CA ARG A 110 -7.69 27.33 0.27
C ARG A 110 -9.00 27.66 -0.41
N THR A 111 -10.03 27.69 0.40
CA THR A 111 -11.32 28.30 0.06
C THR A 111 -11.20 29.85 0.05
N LYS A 112 -12.20 30.54 -0.48
CA LYS A 112 -12.20 32.02 -0.51
C LYS A 112 -12.17 32.67 0.88
N ASP A 113 -12.68 31.99 1.89
CA ASP A 113 -12.69 32.39 3.30
C ASP A 113 -11.45 31.92 4.08
N GLY A 114 -10.45 31.35 3.38
CA GLY A 114 -9.13 31.01 3.94
C GLY A 114 -9.03 29.64 4.61
N ARG A 115 -10.10 28.82 4.63
CA ARG A 115 -10.03 27.45 5.16
C ARG A 115 -9.30 26.52 4.20
N ILE A 116 -8.75 25.40 4.70
CA ILE A 116 -8.21 24.34 3.84
C ILE A 116 -9.33 23.80 2.96
N SER A 117 -9.09 23.81 1.64
CA SER A 117 -10.03 23.27 0.66
C SER A 117 -10.09 21.74 0.76
N GLN A 118 -11.28 21.19 0.60
CA GLN A 118 -11.53 19.75 0.62
C GLN A 118 -12.33 19.35 -0.62
N ARG A 119 -11.93 18.23 -1.27
CA ARG A 119 -12.58 17.73 -2.49
C ARG A 119 -13.32 16.42 -2.27
N ASN A 120 -14.23 16.12 -3.21
CA ASN A 120 -14.95 14.86 -3.26
C ASN A 120 -14.09 13.70 -3.79
N PHE A 121 -14.31 12.51 -3.22
CA PHE A 121 -13.81 11.25 -3.76
C PHE A 121 -14.86 10.14 -3.60
N GLY A 122 -14.73 9.08 -4.40
CA GLY A 122 -15.63 7.95 -4.37
C GLY A 122 -15.70 7.26 -3.00
N GLY A 123 -16.92 6.92 -2.57
CA GLY A 123 -17.17 6.24 -1.30
C GLY A 123 -17.27 7.13 -0.06
N HIS A 124 -16.86 8.39 -0.14
CA HIS A 124 -17.06 9.37 0.95
C HIS A 124 -18.40 10.09 0.81
N GLU A 125 -19.11 10.25 1.91
CA GLU A 125 -20.40 10.96 1.94
C GLU A 125 -20.21 12.47 1.72
N TYR A 126 -19.19 13.06 2.34
CA TYR A 126 -18.87 14.48 2.23
C TYR A 126 -17.50 14.73 1.61
N PRO A 127 -17.28 15.91 1.01
CA PRO A 127 -15.95 16.35 0.59
C PRO A 127 -15.02 16.46 1.80
N ARG A 128 -13.98 15.63 1.89
CA ARG A 128 -13.07 15.66 3.04
C ARG A 128 -11.59 15.55 2.71
N LEU A 129 -11.22 15.51 1.42
CA LEU A 129 -9.83 15.35 1.04
C LEU A 129 -9.11 16.71 0.98
N ALA A 130 -8.32 17.01 2.01
CA ALA A 130 -7.38 18.14 2.01
C ALA A 130 -6.30 17.90 0.95
N HIS A 131 -6.04 18.90 0.09
CA HIS A 131 -5.22 18.68 -1.10
C HIS A 131 -4.35 19.89 -1.48
N VAL A 132 -3.37 19.65 -2.33
CA VAL A 132 -2.54 20.65 -3.03
C VAL A 132 -2.61 20.32 -4.52
N GLY A 133 -3.58 20.90 -5.23
CA GLY A 133 -3.87 20.53 -6.61
C GLY A 133 -4.00 19.00 -6.76
N ASP A 134 -3.31 18.44 -7.74
CA ASP A 134 -3.11 17.00 -7.96
C ASP A 134 -1.70 16.53 -7.55
N ARG A 135 -1.08 17.16 -6.52
CA ARG A 135 0.30 16.91 -6.05
C ARG A 135 0.41 16.80 -4.54
N THR A 136 -0.65 16.32 -3.89
CA THR A 136 -0.72 16.27 -2.42
C THR A 136 0.39 15.41 -1.80
N GLY A 137 0.72 14.27 -2.38
CA GLY A 137 1.77 13.39 -1.88
C GLY A 137 3.18 14.01 -1.96
N LEU A 138 3.46 14.78 -3.02
CA LEU A 138 4.70 15.52 -3.16
C LEU A 138 4.84 16.55 -2.04
N GLU A 139 3.78 17.33 -1.79
CA GLU A 139 3.77 18.32 -0.71
C GLU A 139 3.90 17.69 0.67
N LEU A 140 3.22 16.56 0.90
CA LEU A 140 3.34 15.79 2.13
C LEU A 140 4.79 15.34 2.39
N ILE A 141 5.43 14.73 1.40
CA ILE A 141 6.82 14.27 1.53
C ILE A 141 7.77 15.46 1.72
N ARG A 142 7.59 16.57 0.95
CA ARG A 142 8.38 17.80 1.14
C ARG A 142 8.31 18.30 2.58
N THR A 143 7.11 18.36 3.14
CA THR A 143 6.88 18.84 4.50
C THR A 143 7.52 17.92 5.55
N LEU A 144 7.33 16.61 5.43
CA LEU A 144 7.94 15.65 6.36
C LEU A 144 9.47 15.64 6.26
N GLN A 145 10.04 15.74 5.05
CA GLN A 145 11.49 15.88 4.87
C GLN A 145 12.01 17.15 5.55
N GLN A 146 11.33 18.27 5.35
CA GLN A 146 11.70 19.54 5.97
C GLN A 146 11.70 19.43 7.51
N ARG A 147 10.72 18.72 8.10
CA ARG A 147 10.70 18.48 9.57
C ARG A 147 11.85 17.58 10.02
N ILE A 148 12.19 16.53 9.27
CA ILE A 148 13.38 15.70 9.55
C ILE A 148 14.65 16.56 9.56
N VAL A 149 14.86 17.39 8.53
CA VAL A 149 16.03 18.28 8.44
C VAL A 149 16.04 19.30 9.60
N ALA A 150 14.89 19.84 9.97
CA ALA A 150 14.79 20.76 11.12
C ALA A 150 15.22 20.08 12.44
N LEU A 151 14.78 18.82 12.67
CA LEU A 151 15.21 18.05 13.84
C LEU A 151 16.72 17.77 13.82
N GLN A 152 17.30 17.45 12.67
CA GLN A 152 18.75 17.31 12.52
C GLN A 152 19.51 18.61 12.78
N GLN A 153 18.95 19.76 12.42
CA GLN A 153 19.54 21.07 12.76
C GLN A 153 19.45 21.35 14.27
N GLU A 154 18.35 20.99 14.93
CA GLU A 154 18.22 21.05 16.39
C GLU A 154 19.28 20.16 17.07
N ASP A 155 19.51 18.95 16.54
CA ASP A 155 20.56 18.04 17.04
C ASP A 155 21.94 18.63 16.87
N HIS A 156 22.27 19.17 15.69
CA HIS A 156 23.54 19.83 15.45
C HIS A 156 23.77 21.02 16.41
N ALA A 157 22.77 21.84 16.64
CA ALA A 157 22.89 22.96 17.56
C ALA A 157 23.23 22.52 19.02
N ARG A 158 22.81 21.31 19.40
CA ARG A 158 23.05 20.72 20.73
C ARG A 158 24.35 19.92 20.81
N THR A 159 24.71 19.18 19.76
CA THR A 159 25.79 18.17 19.80
C THR A 159 26.97 18.49 18.88
N GLY A 160 26.80 19.39 17.91
CA GLY A 160 27.76 19.63 16.83
C GLY A 160 27.69 18.61 15.69
N ASP A 161 26.74 17.65 15.74
CA ASP A 161 26.56 16.58 14.75
C ASP A 161 25.10 16.50 14.30
N TYR A 162 24.86 16.62 12.99
CA TYR A 162 23.51 16.53 12.38
C TYR A 162 22.90 15.13 12.46
N GLU A 163 23.72 14.11 12.62
CA GLU A 163 23.31 12.70 12.57
C GLU A 163 23.39 12.01 13.95
N SER A 164 23.60 12.77 15.03
CA SER A 164 23.77 12.20 16.36
C SER A 164 22.55 11.43 16.86
N ASP A 165 21.35 11.98 16.66
CA ASP A 165 20.12 11.42 17.18
C ASP A 165 19.08 11.07 16.12
N LEU A 166 19.24 11.61 14.90
CA LEU A 166 18.39 11.28 13.74
C LEU A 166 19.25 11.15 12.47
N LYS A 167 19.39 9.92 11.97
CA LYS A 167 20.19 9.63 10.78
C LYS A 167 19.37 8.96 9.69
N VAL A 168 19.58 9.36 8.43
CA VAL A 168 18.95 8.76 7.26
C VAL A 168 19.97 8.00 6.42
N PHE A 169 19.78 6.68 6.28
CA PHE A 169 20.54 5.77 5.43
C PHE A 169 19.81 5.61 4.09
N GLN A 170 20.29 6.29 3.06
CA GLN A 170 19.71 6.27 1.71
C GLN A 170 20.29 5.12 0.90
N GLU A 171 19.53 4.66 -0.11
CA GLU A 171 19.93 3.58 -1.02
C GLU A 171 20.42 2.32 -0.29
N CYS A 172 19.77 2.02 0.83
CA CYS A 172 20.08 0.89 1.68
C CYS A 172 18.89 -0.07 1.76
N THR A 173 19.17 -1.36 1.66
CA THR A 173 18.13 -2.42 1.73
C THR A 173 18.30 -3.25 2.99
N VAL A 174 17.24 -3.35 3.79
CA VAL A 174 17.14 -4.29 4.90
C VAL A 174 16.77 -5.67 4.35
N THR A 175 17.56 -6.68 4.67
CA THR A 175 17.31 -8.06 4.23
C THR A 175 16.89 -8.98 5.37
N ARG A 176 17.07 -8.56 6.63
CA ARG A 176 16.66 -9.36 7.80
C ARG A 176 16.40 -8.48 9.02
N VAL A 177 15.33 -8.82 9.76
CA VAL A 177 15.14 -8.39 11.14
C VAL A 177 15.88 -9.37 12.04
N LEU A 178 16.77 -8.86 12.90
CA LEU A 178 17.55 -9.64 13.86
C LEU A 178 16.78 -9.76 15.18
N LYS A 179 16.90 -10.92 15.85
CA LYS A 179 16.18 -11.19 17.09
C LYS A 179 17.07 -11.81 18.18
N ASP A 180 16.73 -11.47 19.42
CA ASP A 180 17.20 -12.17 20.62
C ASP A 180 16.01 -12.91 21.23
N GLY A 181 15.96 -14.22 21.03
CA GLY A 181 14.76 -15.01 21.30
C GLY A 181 13.58 -14.56 20.46
N SER A 182 12.51 -14.07 21.10
CA SER A 182 11.34 -13.50 20.44
C SER A 182 11.44 -12.00 20.17
N ARG A 183 12.33 -11.28 20.88
CA ARG A 183 12.45 -9.81 20.84
C ARG A 183 13.32 -9.37 19.66
N VAL A 184 12.94 -8.26 19.03
CA VAL A 184 13.77 -7.59 18.02
C VAL A 184 15.05 -7.03 18.68
N CYS A 185 16.19 -7.16 17.99
CA CYS A 185 17.47 -6.59 18.42
C CYS A 185 18.16 -5.74 17.35
N GLY A 186 17.53 -5.55 16.19
CA GLY A 186 18.04 -4.73 15.10
C GLY A 186 17.71 -5.26 13.71
N VAL A 187 18.43 -4.73 12.72
CA VAL A 187 18.31 -5.14 11.31
C VAL A 187 19.69 -5.37 10.69
N PHE A 188 19.75 -6.31 9.75
CA PHE A 188 20.87 -6.49 8.84
C PHE A 188 20.53 -5.88 7.48
N ALA A 189 21.44 -5.09 6.95
CA ALA A 189 21.23 -4.33 5.73
C ALA A 189 22.50 -4.23 4.87
N TYR A 190 22.32 -3.77 3.64
CA TYR A 190 23.42 -3.42 2.76
C TYR A 190 23.17 -2.09 2.04
N ASP A 191 24.25 -1.40 1.77
CA ASP A 191 24.31 -0.22 0.93
C ASP A 191 24.33 -0.64 -0.55
N ARG A 192 23.39 -0.12 -1.34
CA ARG A 192 23.16 -0.54 -2.74
C ARG A 192 24.25 -0.04 -3.69
N GLU A 193 24.85 1.10 -3.37
CA GLU A 193 25.95 1.69 -4.15
C GLU A 193 27.24 0.88 -3.96
N SER A 194 27.70 0.77 -2.73
CA SER A 194 28.99 0.15 -2.40
C SER A 194 28.93 -1.36 -2.18
N GLY A 195 27.76 -1.91 -1.91
CA GLY A 195 27.57 -3.30 -1.51
C GLY A 195 28.10 -3.63 -0.11
N ARG A 196 28.40 -2.63 0.73
CA ARG A 196 28.85 -2.85 2.12
C ARG A 196 27.70 -3.30 3.00
N PHE A 197 27.99 -4.24 3.91
CA PHE A 197 27.05 -4.70 4.90
C PHE A 197 27.16 -3.91 6.19
N PHE A 198 26.01 -3.71 6.84
CA PHE A 198 25.95 -3.12 8.17
C PHE A 198 24.80 -3.67 9.00
N VAL A 199 24.92 -3.50 10.30
CA VAL A 199 23.90 -3.84 11.30
C VAL A 199 23.54 -2.57 12.07
N LEU A 200 22.25 -2.25 12.08
CA LEU A 200 21.69 -1.26 12.98
C LEU A 200 21.07 -2.01 14.17
N ARG A 201 21.74 -1.94 15.31
CA ARG A 201 21.27 -2.54 16.57
C ARG A 201 20.22 -1.62 17.16
N ALA A 202 19.03 -2.14 17.43
CA ALA A 202 17.95 -1.39 18.04
C ALA A 202 16.92 -2.34 18.66
N PRO A 203 16.39 -2.04 19.86
CA PRO A 203 15.34 -2.85 20.47
C PRO A 203 13.98 -2.67 19.80
N ALA A 204 13.80 -1.60 19.01
CA ALA A 204 12.55 -1.35 18.29
C ALA A 204 12.80 -1.11 16.80
N VAL A 205 11.98 -1.76 15.95
CA VAL A 205 12.02 -1.63 14.48
C VAL A 205 10.60 -1.33 13.98
N VAL A 206 10.45 -0.26 13.19
CA VAL A 206 9.19 0.12 12.54
C VAL A 206 9.29 -0.20 11.05
N LEU A 207 8.45 -1.10 10.55
CA LEU A 207 8.31 -1.38 9.14
C LEU A 207 7.34 -0.38 8.49
N ALA A 208 7.81 0.36 7.50
CA ALA A 208 7.04 1.36 6.74
C ALA A 208 7.40 1.31 5.24
N THR A 209 7.51 0.09 4.71
CA THR A 209 8.11 -0.22 3.40
C THR A 209 7.14 -0.11 2.23
N GLY A 210 5.88 0.25 2.46
CA GLY A 210 4.85 0.27 1.42
C GLY A 210 4.37 -1.13 1.04
N GLY A 211 3.88 -1.29 -0.19
CA GLY A 211 3.13 -2.46 -0.64
C GLY A 211 3.92 -3.47 -1.48
N ILE A 212 3.18 -4.14 -2.38
CA ILE A 212 3.63 -5.36 -3.09
C ILE A 212 3.49 -5.27 -4.63
N GLY A 213 3.12 -4.10 -5.17
CA GLY A 213 2.64 -4.00 -6.56
C GLY A 213 3.62 -4.43 -7.64
N LYS A 214 4.94 -4.50 -7.36
CA LYS A 214 5.94 -4.99 -8.32
C LYS A 214 5.88 -6.50 -8.58
N SER A 215 5.08 -7.23 -7.81
CA SER A 215 4.70 -8.61 -8.13
C SER A 215 3.69 -8.71 -9.30
N PHE A 216 3.07 -7.60 -9.71
CA PHE A 216 2.13 -7.52 -10.83
C PHE A 216 2.73 -6.80 -12.04
N LYS A 217 2.38 -7.24 -13.25
CA LYS A 217 2.91 -6.67 -14.50
C LYS A 217 2.41 -5.25 -14.76
N VAL A 218 1.12 -5.00 -14.50
CA VAL A 218 0.50 -3.68 -14.66
C VAL A 218 0.25 -3.10 -13.27
N THR A 219 1.05 -2.12 -12.89
CA THR A 219 1.00 -1.51 -11.55
C THR A 219 1.32 -0.03 -11.60
N SER A 220 0.64 0.75 -10.77
CA SER A 220 0.94 2.17 -10.52
C SER A 220 2.08 2.36 -9.52
N ASN A 221 2.56 1.29 -8.89
CA ASN A 221 3.53 1.36 -7.82
C ASN A 221 4.97 1.57 -8.34
N SER A 222 5.75 2.34 -7.59
CA SER A 222 7.18 2.53 -7.84
C SER A 222 7.99 1.24 -7.62
N TRP A 223 9.24 1.25 -8.05
CA TRP A 223 10.10 0.06 -8.06
C TRP A 223 10.42 -0.52 -6.67
N GLU A 224 10.26 0.26 -5.61
CA GLU A 224 10.50 -0.16 -4.23
C GLU A 224 9.42 -1.10 -3.67
N TYR A 225 8.27 -1.22 -4.33
CA TYR A 225 7.10 -1.97 -3.85
C TYR A 225 7.23 -3.48 -4.07
N THR A 226 8.24 -4.07 -3.47
CA THR A 226 8.65 -5.47 -3.61
C THR A 226 8.23 -6.38 -2.44
N GLY A 227 7.38 -5.88 -1.51
CA GLY A 227 6.88 -6.66 -0.40
C GLY A 227 7.88 -6.91 0.73
N ASP A 228 8.95 -6.13 0.80
CA ASP A 228 10.04 -6.38 1.74
C ASP A 228 9.58 -6.42 3.20
N GLY A 229 8.81 -5.44 3.65
CA GLY A 229 8.35 -5.41 5.04
C GLY A 229 7.38 -6.53 5.38
N HIS A 230 6.55 -6.95 4.43
CA HIS A 230 5.68 -8.12 4.60
C HIS A 230 6.52 -9.40 4.79
N ALA A 231 7.52 -9.60 3.93
CA ALA A 231 8.42 -10.75 4.03
C ALA A 231 9.27 -10.71 5.31
N LEU A 232 9.82 -9.54 5.68
CA LEU A 232 10.59 -9.33 6.90
C LEU A 232 9.77 -9.65 8.16
N ALA A 233 8.50 -9.21 8.20
CA ALA A 233 7.59 -9.50 9.30
C ALA A 233 7.30 -11.00 9.42
N LEU A 234 6.96 -11.67 8.31
CA LEU A 234 6.75 -13.12 8.27
C LEU A 234 7.97 -13.89 8.75
N LEU A 235 9.16 -13.56 8.25
CA LEU A 235 10.43 -14.20 8.61
C LEU A 235 10.79 -13.92 10.08
N ALA A 236 10.37 -12.78 10.64
CA ALA A 236 10.51 -12.47 12.06
C ALA A 236 9.49 -13.24 12.94
N GLY A 237 8.41 -13.76 12.36
CA GLY A 237 7.37 -14.54 13.06
C GLY A 237 6.04 -13.80 13.25
N ALA A 238 5.89 -12.58 12.70
CA ALA A 238 4.62 -11.86 12.71
C ALA A 238 3.74 -12.33 11.55
N PRO A 239 2.42 -12.61 11.76
CA PRO A 239 1.52 -13.01 10.71
C PRO A 239 1.11 -11.84 9.82
N LEU A 240 0.72 -12.14 8.56
CA LEU A 240 0.09 -11.20 7.64
C LEU A 240 -1.42 -11.43 7.61
N LEU A 241 -2.18 -10.35 7.66
CA LEU A 241 -3.64 -10.32 7.68
C LEU A 241 -4.19 -10.03 6.28
N ASN A 242 -5.20 -10.80 5.84
CA ASN A 242 -6.08 -10.51 4.69
C ASN A 242 -5.33 -10.17 3.39
N MET A 243 -4.30 -10.92 3.04
CA MET A 243 -3.45 -10.67 1.87
C MET A 243 -4.17 -10.81 0.52
N GLU A 244 -5.35 -11.43 0.47
CA GLU A 244 -6.19 -11.54 -0.72
C GLU A 244 -6.76 -10.22 -1.22
N PHE A 245 -6.84 -9.19 -0.37
CA PHE A 245 -7.40 -7.90 -0.74
C PHE A 245 -6.36 -7.00 -1.37
N VAL A 246 -6.28 -7.06 -2.70
CA VAL A 246 -5.44 -6.21 -3.53
C VAL A 246 -6.35 -5.29 -4.35
N GLN A 247 -6.21 -3.98 -4.15
CA GLN A 247 -6.98 -2.98 -4.86
C GLN A 247 -6.35 -2.67 -6.22
N PHE A 248 -7.16 -2.75 -7.26
CA PHE A 248 -6.81 -2.23 -8.57
C PHE A 248 -7.44 -0.83 -8.74
N HIS A 249 -6.60 0.17 -9.02
CA HIS A 249 -7.10 1.48 -9.37
C HIS A 249 -7.77 1.42 -10.75
N PRO A 250 -8.96 2.00 -10.93
CA PRO A 250 -9.68 1.87 -12.20
C PRO A 250 -8.94 2.49 -13.38
N THR A 251 -8.22 3.58 -13.12
CA THR A 251 -7.62 4.41 -14.15
C THR A 251 -6.09 4.50 -13.98
N GLY A 252 -5.37 3.75 -14.80
CA GLY A 252 -3.94 3.86 -15.07
C GLY A 252 -3.75 4.08 -16.58
N MET A 253 -2.63 4.67 -16.99
CA MET A 253 -2.28 4.79 -18.41
C MET A 253 -2.17 3.40 -19.04
N VAL A 254 -2.68 3.21 -20.25
CA VAL A 254 -2.56 1.95 -20.98
C VAL A 254 -1.59 2.03 -22.14
N TRP A 255 -1.27 3.24 -22.59
CA TRP A 255 -0.36 3.52 -23.69
C TRP A 255 0.50 4.77 -23.42
N PRO A 256 1.73 4.82 -23.92
CA PRO A 256 2.52 3.75 -24.56
C PRO A 256 2.94 2.65 -23.56
N PRO A 257 3.47 1.49 -24.03
CA PRO A 257 3.80 0.34 -23.17
C PRO A 257 4.77 0.66 -22.04
N SER A 258 5.71 1.60 -22.26
CA SER A 258 6.71 2.01 -21.26
C SER A 258 6.12 2.68 -20.02
N VAL A 259 4.92 3.25 -20.13
CA VAL A 259 4.23 3.97 -19.03
C VAL A 259 2.96 3.27 -18.58
N LYS A 260 2.71 2.05 -19.10
CA LYS A 260 1.53 1.26 -18.77
C LYS A 260 1.45 1.01 -17.27
N GLY A 261 0.32 1.39 -16.68
CA GLY A 261 0.04 1.26 -15.25
C GLY A 261 0.26 2.54 -14.45
N ILE A 262 0.94 3.56 -14.98
CA ILE A 262 1.10 4.85 -14.27
C ILE A 262 -0.27 5.41 -13.92
N LEU A 263 -0.40 5.90 -12.68
CA LEU A 263 -1.66 6.37 -12.11
C LEU A 263 -2.27 7.51 -12.93
N VAL A 264 -3.57 7.43 -13.18
CA VAL A 264 -4.42 8.54 -13.60
C VAL A 264 -5.38 8.83 -12.45
N THR A 265 -5.21 9.98 -11.83
CA THR A 265 -5.86 10.31 -10.55
C THR A 265 -7.38 10.26 -10.61
N GLU A 266 -8.00 9.82 -9.52
CA GLU A 266 -9.45 9.88 -9.34
C GLU A 266 -9.99 11.31 -9.39
N SER A 267 -9.14 12.31 -9.15
CA SER A 267 -9.51 13.73 -9.25
C SER A 267 -10.09 14.10 -10.63
N VAL A 268 -9.64 13.45 -11.72
CA VAL A 268 -10.20 13.65 -13.06
C VAL A 268 -11.69 13.33 -13.08
N ARG A 269 -12.10 12.20 -12.47
CA ARG A 269 -13.51 11.80 -12.34
C ARG A 269 -14.26 12.66 -11.32
N GLY A 270 -13.58 13.00 -10.23
CA GLY A 270 -14.11 13.90 -9.19
C GLY A 270 -14.42 15.30 -9.71
N ASP A 271 -13.64 15.79 -10.66
CA ASP A 271 -13.81 17.09 -11.30
C ASP A 271 -14.77 17.04 -12.52
N GLY A 272 -15.38 15.89 -12.84
CA GLY A 272 -16.41 15.77 -13.88
C GLY A 272 -16.02 14.94 -15.09
N GLY A 273 -14.84 14.30 -15.12
CA GLY A 273 -14.44 13.39 -16.18
C GLY A 273 -15.33 12.15 -16.25
N VAL A 274 -15.70 11.75 -17.48
CA VAL A 274 -16.62 10.64 -17.76
C VAL A 274 -15.92 9.48 -18.45
N LEU A 275 -16.38 8.26 -18.19
CA LEU A 275 -15.84 7.03 -18.80
C LEU A 275 -16.68 6.61 -20.01
N ARG A 276 -16.04 6.49 -21.17
CA ARG A 276 -16.66 6.06 -22.42
C ARG A 276 -15.96 4.83 -22.99
N ASN A 277 -16.74 3.93 -23.58
CA ASN A 277 -16.23 2.78 -24.33
C ASN A 277 -15.86 3.17 -25.78
N SER A 278 -15.40 2.21 -26.59
CA SER A 278 -15.04 2.44 -28.01
C SER A 278 -16.21 2.86 -28.90
N GLU A 279 -17.45 2.63 -28.45
CA GLU A 279 -18.67 3.07 -29.14
C GLU A 279 -19.09 4.49 -28.75
N GLY A 280 -18.32 5.16 -27.89
CA GLY A 280 -18.62 6.50 -27.34
C GLY A 280 -19.67 6.50 -26.22
N LYS A 281 -20.20 5.34 -25.81
CA LYS A 281 -21.21 5.22 -24.75
C LYS A 281 -20.57 5.49 -23.39
N ARG A 282 -21.21 6.32 -22.56
CA ARG A 282 -20.92 6.49 -21.13
C ARG A 282 -21.49 5.29 -20.38
N PHE A 283 -20.69 4.22 -20.25
CA PHE A 283 -21.14 2.87 -19.90
C PHE A 283 -21.39 2.65 -18.41
N MET A 284 -20.90 3.51 -17.52
CA MET A 284 -20.95 3.27 -16.06
C MET A 284 -22.37 3.09 -15.51
N PHE A 285 -23.40 3.65 -16.17
CA PHE A 285 -24.81 3.48 -15.76
C PHE A 285 -25.29 2.03 -15.85
N ASP A 286 -24.72 1.21 -16.75
CA ASP A 286 -25.06 -0.20 -16.90
C ASP A 286 -24.49 -1.08 -15.79
N TYR A 287 -23.54 -0.55 -15.00
CA TYR A 287 -22.77 -1.28 -13.99
C TYR A 287 -23.03 -0.82 -12.56
N VAL A 288 -24.03 0.02 -12.31
CA VAL A 288 -24.40 0.42 -10.95
C VAL A 288 -25.05 -0.76 -10.22
N PRO A 289 -24.41 -1.33 -9.17
CA PRO A 289 -25.00 -2.41 -8.40
C PRO A 289 -26.31 -1.98 -7.72
N ASP A 290 -27.25 -2.90 -7.54
CA ASP A 290 -28.56 -2.62 -6.94
C ASP A 290 -28.48 -1.92 -5.59
N VAL A 291 -27.49 -2.27 -4.78
CA VAL A 291 -27.24 -1.67 -3.46
C VAL A 291 -26.85 -0.19 -3.51
N PHE A 292 -26.48 0.32 -4.67
CA PHE A 292 -26.07 1.71 -4.87
C PHE A 292 -27.07 2.53 -5.70
N LYS A 293 -28.09 1.93 -6.31
CA LYS A 293 -29.03 2.61 -7.22
C LYS A 293 -29.72 3.83 -6.60
N GLU A 294 -30.03 3.78 -5.31
CA GLU A 294 -30.66 4.93 -4.62
C GLU A 294 -29.74 6.16 -4.50
N LYS A 295 -28.42 5.95 -4.50
CA LYS A 295 -27.41 7.00 -4.27
C LYS A 295 -26.74 7.51 -5.55
N TYR A 296 -26.87 6.77 -6.65
CA TYR A 296 -26.21 7.08 -7.91
C TYR A 296 -27.20 7.36 -9.03
N ALA A 297 -26.84 8.30 -9.90
CA ALA A 297 -27.67 8.75 -11.01
C ALA A 297 -27.97 7.64 -12.01
N GLU A 298 -29.18 7.69 -12.58
CA GLU A 298 -29.66 6.75 -13.62
C GLU A 298 -29.51 7.32 -15.04
N SER A 299 -29.20 8.60 -15.17
CA SER A 299 -29.06 9.27 -16.47
C SER A 299 -27.89 10.24 -16.50
N GLU A 300 -27.34 10.49 -17.69
CA GLU A 300 -26.28 11.47 -17.89
C GLU A 300 -26.68 12.86 -17.39
N ARG A 301 -27.90 13.29 -17.67
CA ARG A 301 -28.41 14.60 -17.25
C ARG A 301 -28.44 14.78 -15.73
N GLU A 302 -28.86 13.75 -15.01
CA GLU A 302 -28.87 13.76 -13.55
C GLU A 302 -27.44 13.77 -12.98
N ALA A 303 -26.57 12.90 -13.51
CA ALA A 303 -25.18 12.82 -13.10
C ALA A 303 -24.43 14.13 -13.34
N ASP A 304 -24.72 14.82 -14.44
CA ASP A 304 -24.09 16.09 -14.76
C ASP A 304 -24.59 17.22 -13.85
N GLY A 305 -25.88 17.22 -13.49
CA GLY A 305 -26.46 18.17 -12.55
C GLY A 305 -25.87 18.10 -11.13
N TRP A 306 -25.36 16.93 -10.72
CA TRP A 306 -24.76 16.77 -9.40
C TRP A 306 -23.55 17.68 -9.12
N TYR A 307 -22.76 18.02 -10.14
CA TYR A 307 -21.57 18.88 -9.96
C TYR A 307 -21.94 20.33 -9.63
N ASP A 308 -23.15 20.78 -10.01
CA ASP A 308 -23.66 22.12 -9.73
C ASP A 308 -24.58 22.15 -8.52
N ASP A 309 -25.33 21.06 -8.30
CA ASP A 309 -26.35 20.95 -7.23
C ASP A 309 -26.38 19.52 -6.66
N PRO A 310 -25.42 19.15 -5.77
CA PRO A 310 -25.32 17.83 -5.18
C PRO A 310 -26.42 17.49 -4.18
N GLU A 311 -27.21 18.48 -3.75
CA GLU A 311 -28.34 18.24 -2.81
C GLU A 311 -29.59 17.69 -3.51
N HIS A 312 -29.77 18.04 -4.79
CA HIS A 312 -30.96 17.67 -5.57
C HIS A 312 -30.70 16.66 -6.69
N HIS A 313 -29.48 16.21 -6.84
CA HIS A 313 -29.09 15.23 -7.86
C HIS A 313 -28.31 14.06 -7.24
N ARG A 314 -28.50 12.84 -7.76
CA ARG A 314 -27.74 11.67 -7.34
C ARG A 314 -26.33 11.69 -7.96
N ARG A 315 -25.40 11.10 -7.25
CA ARG A 315 -23.95 11.06 -7.58
C ARG A 315 -23.69 10.38 -8.93
N PRO A 316 -22.71 10.86 -9.73
CA PRO A 316 -22.29 10.20 -10.97
C PRO A 316 -21.74 8.78 -10.73
N PRO A 317 -22.08 7.78 -11.58
CA PRO A 317 -21.59 6.41 -11.43
C PRO A 317 -20.07 6.28 -11.59
N GLU A 318 -19.39 7.21 -12.20
CA GLU A 318 -17.91 7.28 -12.25
C GLU A 318 -17.28 7.44 -10.85
N LEU A 319 -18.05 7.84 -9.85
CA LEU A 319 -17.64 7.97 -8.45
C LEU A 319 -18.08 6.79 -7.57
N LEU A 320 -18.45 5.67 -8.17
CA LEU A 320 -18.58 4.39 -7.47
C LEU A 320 -17.26 3.99 -6.81
N PRO A 321 -17.28 3.11 -5.80
CA PRO A 321 -16.07 2.53 -5.23
C PRO A 321 -15.12 1.99 -6.30
N ARG A 322 -13.82 2.07 -6.06
CA ARG A 322 -12.78 1.76 -7.05
C ARG A 322 -12.88 0.36 -7.63
N ASP A 323 -13.21 -0.61 -6.81
CA ASP A 323 -13.41 -2.00 -7.21
C ASP A 323 -14.57 -2.15 -8.22
N GLU A 324 -15.68 -1.42 -8.02
CA GLU A 324 -16.82 -1.42 -8.95
C GLU A 324 -16.43 -0.83 -10.32
N VAL A 325 -15.78 0.33 -10.31
CA VAL A 325 -15.33 0.99 -11.55
C VAL A 325 -14.31 0.14 -12.29
N ALA A 326 -13.35 -0.47 -11.58
CA ALA A 326 -12.34 -1.32 -12.18
C ALA A 326 -12.95 -2.58 -12.84
N ARG A 327 -13.96 -3.20 -12.18
CA ARG A 327 -14.71 -4.32 -12.76
C ARG A 327 -15.50 -3.92 -14.01
N ALA A 328 -16.16 -2.76 -13.98
CA ALA A 328 -16.90 -2.24 -15.12
C ALA A 328 -16.00 -2.01 -16.34
N ILE A 329 -14.83 -1.37 -16.15
CA ILE A 329 -13.85 -1.17 -17.21
C ILE A 329 -13.36 -2.52 -17.76
N ASN A 330 -13.02 -3.46 -16.87
CA ASN A 330 -12.57 -4.79 -17.29
C ASN A 330 -13.65 -5.55 -18.07
N ALA A 331 -14.92 -5.40 -17.70
CA ALA A 331 -16.05 -5.99 -18.41
C ALA A 331 -16.21 -5.42 -19.82
N GLU A 332 -16.11 -4.10 -20.00
CA GLU A 332 -16.13 -3.45 -21.32
C GLU A 332 -14.99 -3.92 -22.21
N VAL A 333 -13.76 -4.00 -21.68
CA VAL A 333 -12.60 -4.51 -22.41
C VAL A 333 -12.80 -5.98 -22.83
N LYS A 334 -13.26 -6.85 -21.93
CA LYS A 334 -13.53 -8.26 -22.23
C LYS A 334 -14.66 -8.45 -23.25
N ALA A 335 -15.65 -7.55 -23.26
CA ALA A 335 -16.73 -7.56 -24.23
C ALA A 335 -16.34 -7.01 -25.62
N GLY A 336 -15.08 -6.65 -25.84
CA GLY A 336 -14.58 -6.10 -27.10
C GLY A 336 -14.95 -4.63 -27.35
N ARG A 337 -15.47 -3.93 -26.35
CA ARG A 337 -15.79 -2.50 -26.41
C ARG A 337 -14.73 -1.62 -25.74
N GLY A 338 -13.53 -2.17 -25.54
CA GLY A 338 -12.37 -1.43 -25.02
C GLY A 338 -11.75 -0.49 -26.06
N SER A 339 -10.83 0.36 -25.58
CA SER A 339 -9.98 1.20 -26.42
C SER A 339 -8.92 0.35 -27.16
N PRO A 340 -8.25 0.90 -28.20
CA PRO A 340 -7.27 0.15 -29.01
C PRO A 340 -6.15 -0.52 -28.20
N HIS A 341 -5.76 0.05 -27.05
CA HIS A 341 -4.65 -0.47 -26.24
C HIS A 341 -5.11 -1.25 -24.99
N GLY A 342 -6.40 -1.66 -24.95
CA GLY A 342 -6.95 -2.52 -23.91
C GLY A 342 -7.40 -1.79 -22.64
N GLY A 343 -7.88 -0.57 -22.79
CA GLY A 343 -8.54 0.24 -21.76
C GLY A 343 -9.90 0.74 -22.21
N VAL A 344 -10.28 1.92 -21.69
CA VAL A 344 -11.45 2.72 -22.08
C VAL A 344 -11.02 4.18 -22.17
N PHE A 345 -11.93 5.07 -22.57
CA PHE A 345 -11.66 6.50 -22.69
C PHE A 345 -12.16 7.25 -21.45
N LEU A 346 -11.28 8.01 -20.82
CA LEU A 346 -11.62 8.97 -19.77
C LEU A 346 -11.60 10.38 -20.35
N ASP A 347 -12.76 10.98 -20.49
CA ASP A 347 -12.96 12.26 -21.16
C ASP A 347 -13.24 13.38 -20.15
N VAL A 348 -12.37 14.37 -20.11
CA VAL A 348 -12.51 15.62 -19.38
C VAL A 348 -12.58 16.81 -20.33
N SER A 349 -12.15 16.64 -21.58
CA SER A 349 -12.05 17.71 -22.58
C SER A 349 -13.41 18.28 -22.98
N THR A 350 -14.44 17.44 -23.02
CA THR A 350 -15.83 17.86 -23.28
C THR A 350 -16.56 18.39 -22.04
N ARG A 351 -15.94 18.31 -20.86
CA ARG A 351 -16.56 18.61 -19.56
C ARG A 351 -16.17 19.97 -18.98
N MET A 352 -14.96 20.44 -19.27
CA MET A 352 -14.42 21.66 -18.71
C MET A 352 -13.61 22.46 -19.76
N PRO A 353 -13.57 23.82 -19.64
CA PRO A 353 -12.68 24.65 -20.45
C PRO A 353 -11.20 24.29 -20.23
N ALA A 354 -10.39 24.37 -21.30
CA ALA A 354 -8.97 24.01 -21.30
C ALA A 354 -8.15 24.69 -20.18
N GLU A 355 -8.41 25.95 -19.90
CA GLU A 355 -7.74 26.70 -18.83
C GLU A 355 -8.08 26.17 -17.43
N VAL A 356 -9.30 25.66 -17.24
CA VAL A 356 -9.75 25.06 -15.97
C VAL A 356 -9.06 23.71 -15.79
N ILE A 357 -8.97 22.88 -16.84
CA ILE A 357 -8.27 21.60 -16.82
C ILE A 357 -6.80 21.83 -16.44
N ARG A 358 -6.08 22.73 -17.12
CA ARG A 358 -4.67 23.01 -16.84
C ARG A 358 -4.43 23.51 -15.41
N ARG A 359 -5.39 24.26 -14.84
CA ARG A 359 -5.30 24.77 -13.46
C ARG A 359 -5.58 23.70 -12.42
N ARG A 360 -6.61 22.84 -12.63
CA ARG A 360 -7.04 21.83 -11.65
C ARG A 360 -6.26 20.53 -11.72
N LEU A 361 -5.78 20.17 -12.91
CA LEU A 361 -5.13 18.91 -13.22
C LEU A 361 -3.76 19.11 -13.90
N PRO A 362 -2.87 19.98 -13.36
CA PRO A 362 -1.61 20.30 -14.00
C PRO A 362 -0.69 19.09 -14.17
N SER A 363 -0.64 18.16 -13.19
CA SER A 363 0.17 16.94 -13.28
C SER A 363 -0.36 16.01 -14.35
N MET A 364 -1.67 15.81 -14.44
CA MET A 364 -2.29 14.98 -15.48
C MET A 364 -2.06 15.56 -16.88
N TYR A 365 -2.19 16.88 -17.01
CA TYR A 365 -1.89 17.56 -18.29
C TYR A 365 -0.45 17.27 -18.74
N HIS A 366 0.54 17.50 -17.86
CA HIS A 366 1.94 17.21 -18.18
C HIS A 366 2.20 15.75 -18.42
N GLN A 367 1.65 14.86 -17.58
CA GLN A 367 1.86 13.41 -17.69
C GLN A 367 1.42 12.89 -19.06
N PHE A 368 0.22 13.21 -19.50
CA PHE A 368 -0.28 12.74 -20.79
C PHE A 368 0.42 13.43 -21.95
N LYS A 369 0.71 14.73 -21.86
CA LYS A 369 1.41 15.48 -22.90
C LYS A 369 2.83 14.97 -23.12
N GLU A 370 3.60 14.76 -22.05
CA GLU A 370 5.01 14.36 -22.14
C GLU A 370 5.19 12.85 -22.37
N LEU A 371 4.32 12.02 -21.83
CA LEU A 371 4.49 10.57 -21.88
C LEU A 371 3.74 9.87 -23.02
N ALA A 372 2.66 10.47 -23.51
CA ALA A 372 1.78 9.88 -24.54
C ALA A 372 1.49 10.81 -25.72
N ASP A 373 1.97 12.06 -25.68
CA ASP A 373 1.65 13.15 -26.64
C ASP A 373 0.14 13.42 -26.78
N VAL A 374 -0.61 13.24 -25.70
CA VAL A 374 -2.06 13.47 -25.63
C VAL A 374 -2.33 14.81 -24.94
N ASP A 375 -3.07 15.70 -25.60
CA ASP A 375 -3.57 16.94 -24.98
C ASP A 375 -4.95 16.69 -24.36
N ILE A 376 -4.99 16.44 -23.04
CA ILE A 376 -6.23 16.14 -22.30
C ILE A 376 -7.24 17.30 -22.28
N THR A 377 -6.88 18.46 -22.79
CA THR A 377 -7.81 19.59 -22.98
C THR A 377 -8.56 19.54 -24.31
N ALA A 378 -8.15 18.63 -25.21
CA ALA A 378 -8.71 18.50 -26.56
C ALA A 378 -9.19 17.07 -26.87
N GLU A 379 -8.62 16.06 -26.24
CA GLU A 379 -8.91 14.65 -26.52
C GLU A 379 -8.94 13.80 -25.23
N PRO A 380 -9.66 12.65 -25.24
CA PRO A 380 -9.77 11.80 -24.06
C PRO A 380 -8.49 11.00 -23.81
N MET A 381 -8.29 10.63 -22.54
CA MET A 381 -7.22 9.76 -22.05
C MET A 381 -7.60 8.28 -22.23
N GLU A 382 -6.69 7.43 -22.75
CA GLU A 382 -6.86 5.99 -22.64
C GLU A 382 -6.42 5.49 -21.27
N VAL A 383 -7.35 4.85 -20.54
CA VAL A 383 -7.12 4.39 -19.16
C VAL A 383 -7.61 2.97 -18.96
N GLY A 384 -7.01 2.27 -18.00
CA GLY A 384 -7.42 0.92 -17.62
C GLY A 384 -6.98 0.56 -16.22
N PRO A 385 -7.48 -0.56 -15.66
CA PRO A 385 -7.15 -0.96 -14.31
C PRO A 385 -5.67 -1.27 -14.10
N THR A 386 -5.14 -0.85 -12.95
CA THR A 386 -3.74 -1.04 -12.54
C THR A 386 -3.66 -1.48 -11.08
N CYS A 387 -2.79 -2.45 -10.75
CA CYS A 387 -2.53 -2.84 -9.36
C CYS A 387 -2.00 -1.62 -8.60
N HIS A 388 -2.63 -1.30 -7.46
CA HIS A 388 -2.41 0.00 -6.82
C HIS A 388 -2.13 -0.06 -5.33
N TYR A 389 -2.85 -0.86 -4.55
CA TYR A 389 -2.75 -0.88 -3.10
C TYR A 389 -3.10 -2.26 -2.53
N VAL A 390 -2.34 -2.73 -1.55
CA VAL A 390 -2.69 -3.92 -0.76
C VAL A 390 -3.35 -3.50 0.55
N MET A 391 -4.58 -3.98 0.83
CA MET A 391 -5.27 -3.71 2.10
C MET A 391 -4.83 -4.68 3.19
N GLY A 392 -4.37 -5.86 2.82
CA GLY A 392 -3.70 -6.79 3.73
C GLY A 392 -2.31 -6.31 4.12
N GLY A 393 -1.73 -6.94 5.14
CA GLY A 393 -0.39 -6.58 5.64
C GLY A 393 -0.10 -7.18 6.99
N VAL A 394 0.94 -6.70 7.64
CA VAL A 394 1.34 -7.16 8.99
C VAL A 394 0.19 -7.00 9.96
N ALA A 395 -0.18 -8.07 10.66
CA ALA A 395 -1.19 -8.02 11.70
C ALA A 395 -0.62 -7.25 12.91
N VAL A 396 -1.24 -6.11 13.23
CA VAL A 396 -0.78 -5.21 14.28
C VAL A 396 -1.84 -5.04 15.38
N ASP A 397 -1.40 -4.60 16.54
CA ASP A 397 -2.27 -4.06 17.57
C ASP A 397 -2.81 -2.69 17.13
N SER A 398 -4.11 -2.48 17.30
CA SER A 398 -4.80 -1.30 16.77
C SER A 398 -4.39 0.02 17.42
N ASP A 399 -4.03 -0.01 18.69
CA ASP A 399 -3.67 1.20 19.44
C ASP A 399 -2.19 1.56 19.34
N THR A 400 -1.31 0.56 19.26
CA THR A 400 0.15 0.74 19.34
C THR A 400 0.87 0.56 18.00
N ALA A 401 0.22 -0.04 16.98
CA ALA A 401 0.84 -0.51 15.75
C ALA A 401 1.94 -1.57 15.95
N ALA A 402 2.00 -2.22 17.11
CA ALA A 402 2.95 -3.31 17.40
C ALA A 402 2.58 -4.58 16.62
N ALA A 403 3.54 -5.20 15.94
CA ALA A 403 3.34 -6.43 15.20
C ALA A 403 3.04 -7.61 16.14
N ARG A 404 2.01 -8.39 15.84
CA ARG A 404 1.60 -9.52 16.69
C ARG A 404 2.70 -10.56 16.79
N GLY A 405 2.99 -11.00 18.02
CA GLY A 405 3.92 -12.10 18.30
C GLY A 405 5.41 -11.76 18.23
N VAL A 406 5.78 -10.51 17.92
CA VAL A 406 7.19 -10.10 17.81
C VAL A 406 7.42 -8.80 18.59
N PRO A 407 7.74 -8.87 19.89
CA PRO A 407 8.03 -7.70 20.71
C PRO A 407 9.16 -6.84 20.13
N GLY A 408 8.93 -5.52 20.04
CA GLY A 408 9.85 -4.57 19.44
C GLY A 408 9.70 -4.38 17.93
N LEU A 409 8.81 -5.15 17.27
CA LEU A 409 8.46 -4.93 15.87
C LEU A 409 7.15 -4.13 15.76
N TYR A 410 7.13 -3.14 14.87
CA TYR A 410 5.98 -2.29 14.58
C TYR A 410 5.77 -2.21 13.07
N ALA A 411 4.55 -1.88 12.62
CA ALA A 411 4.29 -1.66 11.20
C ALA A 411 3.25 -0.54 11.01
N ALA A 412 3.44 0.32 10.00
CA ALA A 412 2.53 1.42 9.72
C ALA A 412 2.47 1.76 8.22
N GLY A 413 1.33 2.30 7.78
CA GLY A 413 1.01 2.56 6.38
C GLY A 413 0.69 1.26 5.64
N GLU A 414 0.86 1.23 4.34
CA GLU A 414 0.41 0.13 3.47
C GLU A 414 0.98 -1.27 3.82
N VAL A 415 2.10 -1.34 4.54
CA VAL A 415 2.66 -2.63 4.99
C VAL A 415 1.87 -3.25 6.14
N ALA A 416 1.05 -2.46 6.86
CA ALA A 416 0.21 -2.91 7.97
C ALA A 416 -1.21 -3.21 7.48
N GLY A 417 -1.78 -4.34 7.91
CA GLY A 417 -3.15 -4.73 7.59
C GLY A 417 -4.16 -4.32 8.66
N GLY A 418 -5.46 -4.32 8.28
CA GLY A 418 -6.59 -4.19 9.19
C GLY A 418 -7.39 -2.90 9.06
N MET A 419 -6.77 -1.75 8.85
CA MET A 419 -7.45 -0.46 8.81
C MET A 419 -8.50 -0.36 7.69
N HIS A 420 -8.20 -0.89 6.52
CA HIS A 420 -9.02 -0.71 5.32
C HIS A 420 -10.04 -1.83 5.04
N GLY A 421 -10.02 -2.91 5.83
CA GLY A 421 -10.88 -4.07 5.57
C GLY A 421 -10.65 -4.65 4.18
N SER A 422 -11.72 -4.90 3.43
CA SER A 422 -11.62 -5.51 2.10
C SER A 422 -11.41 -4.53 0.95
N ASN A 423 -11.60 -3.22 1.18
CA ASN A 423 -11.40 -2.19 0.14
C ASN A 423 -11.12 -0.81 0.76
N ARG A 424 -10.16 -0.11 0.22
CA ARG A 424 -9.70 1.20 0.71
C ARG A 424 -10.40 2.34 0.00
N LEU A 425 -10.90 3.31 0.75
CA LEU A 425 -11.38 4.58 0.20
C LEU A 425 -10.22 5.47 -0.24
N GLY A 426 -10.43 6.23 -1.31
CA GLY A 426 -9.47 7.22 -1.78
C GLY A 426 -9.17 8.26 -0.70
N GLY A 427 -7.89 8.63 -0.56
CA GLY A 427 -7.44 9.59 0.46
C GLY A 427 -7.18 8.99 1.84
N ASN A 428 -7.81 7.87 2.22
CA ASN A 428 -7.58 7.22 3.52
C ASN A 428 -6.14 6.71 3.68
N SER A 429 -5.44 6.34 2.60
CA SER A 429 -4.03 5.92 2.71
C SER A 429 -3.10 7.02 3.20
N LEU A 430 -3.34 8.29 2.81
CA LEU A 430 -2.50 9.40 3.25
C LEU A 430 -2.78 9.80 4.69
N SER A 431 -4.02 9.72 5.16
CA SER A 431 -4.32 9.91 6.58
C SER A 431 -3.90 8.72 7.45
N ASP A 432 -4.05 7.48 6.95
CA ASP A 432 -3.57 6.26 7.60
C ASP A 432 -2.07 6.32 7.90
N LEU A 433 -1.24 6.61 6.89
CA LEU A 433 0.21 6.68 7.08
C LEU A 433 0.63 7.76 8.10
N LEU A 434 -0.12 8.85 8.23
CA LEU A 434 0.16 9.90 9.20
C LEU A 434 -0.27 9.50 10.61
N VAL A 435 -1.45 8.91 10.76
CA VAL A 435 -2.00 8.49 12.06
C VAL A 435 -1.18 7.33 12.62
N PHE A 436 -1.05 6.24 11.86
CA PHE A 436 -0.37 5.04 12.35
C PHE A 436 1.16 5.14 12.27
N GLY A 437 1.71 5.95 11.36
CA GLY A 437 3.13 6.30 11.40
C GLY A 437 3.49 6.98 12.73
N ARG A 438 2.68 7.96 13.16
CA ARG A 438 2.85 8.61 14.47
C ARG A 438 2.75 7.60 15.62
N ARG A 439 1.71 6.75 15.62
CA ARG A 439 1.51 5.76 16.68
C ARG A 439 2.64 4.75 16.77
N ALA A 440 3.11 4.23 15.65
CA ALA A 440 4.25 3.31 15.60
C ALA A 440 5.53 3.95 16.14
N GLY A 441 5.84 5.18 15.72
CA GLY A 441 7.00 5.91 16.23
C GLY A 441 6.93 6.18 17.73
N TRP A 442 5.75 6.56 18.21
CA TRP A 442 5.48 6.78 19.64
C TRP A 442 5.78 5.52 20.46
N HIS A 443 5.05 4.43 20.15
CA HIS A 443 5.14 3.22 20.97
C HIS A 443 6.47 2.48 20.80
N ALA A 444 7.13 2.62 19.64
CA ALA A 444 8.50 2.13 19.44
C ALA A 444 9.50 2.83 20.36
N ALA A 445 9.40 4.17 20.49
CA ALA A 445 10.25 4.94 21.40
C ALA A 445 9.96 4.60 22.87
N GLU A 446 8.68 4.52 23.27
CA GLU A 446 8.31 4.12 24.64
C GLU A 446 8.83 2.72 24.99
N TYR A 447 8.66 1.75 24.06
CA TYR A 447 9.20 0.40 24.25
C TYR A 447 10.71 0.42 24.42
N ALA A 448 11.45 1.11 23.54
CA ALA A 448 12.89 1.20 23.63
C ALA A 448 13.37 1.81 24.96
N HIS A 449 12.71 2.85 25.44
CA HIS A 449 13.02 3.49 26.72
C HIS A 449 12.66 2.60 27.93
N SER A 450 11.57 1.83 27.83
CA SER A 450 11.11 0.97 28.94
C SER A 450 12.09 -0.17 29.27
N LEU A 451 12.95 -0.53 28.33
CA LEU A 451 13.92 -1.63 28.51
C LEU A 451 15.14 -1.24 29.36
N GLY A 452 15.45 0.06 29.49
CA GLY A 452 16.62 0.51 30.25
C GLY A 452 17.91 -0.22 29.82
N GLU A 453 18.49 -0.99 30.74
CA GLU A 453 19.69 -1.81 30.49
C GLU A 453 19.38 -3.21 29.91
N ASP A 454 18.13 -3.68 29.97
CA ASP A 454 17.71 -5.01 29.43
C ASP A 454 17.48 -4.96 27.91
N ARG A 455 18.45 -4.45 27.18
CA ARG A 455 18.40 -4.40 25.73
C ARG A 455 18.75 -5.74 25.10
N PRO A 456 17.97 -6.20 24.10
CA PRO A 456 18.25 -7.43 23.38
C PRO A 456 19.57 -7.36 22.64
N ARG A 457 20.28 -8.49 22.53
CA ARG A 457 21.62 -8.59 21.96
C ARG A 457 21.60 -9.22 20.58
N VAL A 458 22.44 -8.70 19.70
CA VAL A 458 22.63 -9.28 18.36
C VAL A 458 23.64 -10.43 18.44
N ASP A 459 23.24 -11.59 17.92
CA ASP A 459 24.11 -12.75 17.77
C ASP A 459 24.90 -12.69 16.46
N ASP A 460 26.21 -12.90 16.53
CA ASP A 460 27.11 -12.89 15.38
C ASP A 460 26.82 -14.02 14.38
N GLY A 461 26.26 -15.15 14.84
CA GLY A 461 25.82 -16.23 13.97
C GLY A 461 24.69 -15.79 13.03
N GLN A 462 23.74 -14.98 13.51
CA GLN A 462 22.69 -14.41 12.67
C GLN A 462 23.26 -13.45 11.62
N ILE A 463 24.26 -12.64 11.97
CA ILE A 463 24.93 -11.74 11.02
C ILE A 463 25.64 -12.55 9.94
N GLY A 464 26.37 -13.61 10.35
CA GLY A 464 27.05 -14.52 9.43
C GLY A 464 26.08 -15.19 8.44
N ALA A 465 24.95 -15.70 8.94
CA ALA A 465 23.91 -16.31 8.13
C ALA A 465 23.26 -15.32 7.16
N ALA A 466 22.94 -14.09 7.61
CA ALA A 466 22.38 -13.04 6.76
C ALA A 466 23.36 -12.60 5.67
N SER A 467 24.66 -12.47 6.01
CA SER A 467 25.71 -12.16 5.04
C SER A 467 25.87 -13.24 3.97
N ALA A 468 25.91 -14.52 4.38
CA ALA A 468 26.03 -15.65 3.46
C ALA A 468 24.82 -15.74 2.53
N GLU A 469 23.62 -15.52 3.07
CA GLU A 469 22.38 -15.52 2.31
C GLU A 469 22.34 -14.38 1.28
N ALA A 470 22.77 -13.17 1.65
CA ALA A 470 22.84 -12.03 0.74
C ALA A 470 23.89 -12.22 -0.38
N LEU A 471 24.98 -12.94 -0.11
CA LEU A 471 26.04 -13.22 -1.09
C LEU A 471 25.79 -14.46 -1.96
N ARG A 472 24.79 -15.26 -1.64
CA ARG A 472 24.48 -16.51 -2.37
C ARG A 472 24.34 -16.30 -3.88
N PRO A 473 23.67 -15.25 -4.42
CA PRO A 473 23.57 -15.05 -5.86
C PRO A 473 24.94 -14.94 -6.58
N PHE A 474 25.97 -14.38 -5.95
CA PHE A 474 27.29 -14.31 -6.53
C PHE A 474 28.00 -15.68 -6.57
N SER A 475 27.83 -16.49 -5.52
CA SER A 475 28.40 -17.84 -5.51
C SER A 475 27.78 -18.75 -6.56
N LEU A 476 26.51 -18.53 -6.91
CA LEU A 476 25.82 -19.26 -7.97
C LEU A 476 26.21 -18.76 -9.37
N GLY A 477 26.42 -17.46 -9.55
CA GLY A 477 26.84 -16.86 -10.81
C GLY A 477 28.29 -17.20 -11.20
N ALA A 478 29.19 -17.34 -10.22
CA ALA A 478 30.60 -17.71 -10.45
C ALA A 478 30.79 -19.19 -10.81
N GLY A 479 29.84 -20.06 -10.45
CA GLY A 479 29.87 -21.48 -10.75
C GLY A 479 29.02 -21.80 -11.97
N GLY A 480 29.43 -21.40 -13.17
CA GLY A 480 28.79 -21.90 -14.40
C GLY A 480 28.71 -23.42 -14.35
N GLY A 481 27.48 -24.00 -14.43
CA GLY A 481 27.19 -25.42 -14.20
C GLY A 481 27.97 -26.36 -15.11
N THR A 482 29.17 -26.68 -14.67
CA THR A 482 29.95 -27.82 -15.20
C THR A 482 29.83 -28.98 -14.20
N ASP A 483 29.62 -30.17 -14.71
CA ASP A 483 29.72 -31.39 -13.92
C ASP A 483 31.18 -31.59 -13.42
N VAL A 484 31.40 -32.65 -12.62
CA VAL A 484 32.73 -33.03 -12.09
C VAL A 484 33.77 -33.27 -13.20
N GLN A 485 33.36 -33.31 -14.47
CA GLN A 485 34.17 -33.55 -15.64
C GLN A 485 34.29 -32.32 -16.55
N GLY A 486 33.76 -31.15 -16.15
CA GLY A 486 33.89 -29.88 -16.88
C GLY A 486 32.92 -29.75 -18.08
N THR A 487 31.88 -30.60 -18.18
CA THR A 487 30.87 -30.56 -19.24
C THR A 487 29.72 -29.68 -18.81
N ALA A 488 29.29 -28.70 -19.63
CA ALA A 488 28.11 -27.90 -19.39
C ALA A 488 26.87 -28.79 -19.34
N VAL A 489 26.22 -28.88 -18.18
CA VAL A 489 24.96 -29.63 -18.06
C VAL A 489 23.83 -28.69 -18.50
N GLU A 490 23.17 -29.04 -19.60
CA GLU A 490 22.03 -28.30 -20.12
C GLU A 490 20.94 -28.18 -19.03
N GLY A 491 20.55 -26.94 -18.67
CA GLY A 491 19.56 -26.66 -17.63
C GLY A 491 20.09 -26.50 -16.20
N SER A 492 21.39 -26.64 -15.93
CA SER A 492 21.99 -26.50 -14.59
C SER A 492 22.68 -25.15 -14.32
N GLY A 493 22.65 -24.21 -15.27
CA GLY A 493 23.21 -22.87 -15.12
C GLY A 493 22.41 -21.99 -14.13
N PRO A 494 23.01 -20.87 -13.69
CA PRO A 494 22.32 -19.90 -12.84
C PRO A 494 21.11 -19.32 -13.55
N GLU A 495 19.99 -19.21 -12.82
CA GLU A 495 18.76 -18.57 -13.32
C GLU A 495 18.91 -17.04 -13.35
N ASN A 496 18.36 -16.40 -14.38
CA ASN A 496 18.39 -14.95 -14.50
C ASN A 496 17.28 -14.29 -13.66
N PRO A 497 17.59 -13.44 -12.67
CA PRO A 497 16.57 -12.82 -11.82
C PRO A 497 15.57 -11.95 -12.58
N TYR A 498 15.93 -11.34 -13.70
CA TYR A 498 15.01 -10.53 -14.52
C TYR A 498 13.96 -11.40 -15.22
N THR A 499 14.36 -12.55 -15.75
CA THR A 499 13.44 -13.52 -16.37
C THR A 499 12.44 -14.04 -15.32
N LEU A 500 12.94 -14.45 -14.15
CA LEU A 500 12.09 -14.92 -13.05
C LEU A 500 11.11 -13.85 -12.58
N HIS A 501 11.54 -12.59 -12.52
CA HIS A 501 10.66 -11.48 -12.16
C HIS A 501 9.56 -11.27 -13.19
N GLN A 502 9.87 -11.31 -14.48
CA GLN A 502 8.86 -11.19 -15.54
C GLN A 502 7.85 -12.34 -15.49
N GLU A 503 8.29 -13.58 -15.26
CA GLU A 503 7.42 -14.74 -15.10
C GLU A 503 6.52 -14.63 -13.85
N LEU A 504 7.06 -14.13 -12.73
CA LEU A 504 6.26 -13.83 -11.53
C LEU A 504 5.18 -12.79 -11.84
N GLN A 505 5.56 -11.67 -12.45
CA GLN A 505 4.63 -10.60 -12.80
C GLN A 505 3.51 -11.08 -13.72
N GLN A 506 3.85 -11.88 -14.73
CA GLN A 506 2.87 -12.48 -15.65
C GLN A 506 1.93 -13.43 -14.91
N THR A 507 2.48 -14.31 -14.06
CA THR A 507 1.71 -15.27 -13.24
C THR A 507 0.69 -14.55 -12.36
N MET A 508 1.11 -13.53 -11.62
CA MET A 508 0.23 -12.78 -10.71
C MET A 508 -0.82 -11.97 -11.48
N ASN A 509 -0.43 -11.36 -12.61
CA ASN A 509 -1.35 -10.57 -13.41
C ASN A 509 -2.45 -11.41 -14.05
N ASP A 510 -2.10 -12.58 -14.58
CA ASP A 510 -3.04 -13.44 -15.35
C ASP A 510 -3.90 -14.32 -14.44
N LEU A 511 -3.32 -14.86 -13.35
CA LEU A 511 -3.95 -15.91 -12.55
C LEU A 511 -4.45 -15.43 -11.18
N VAL A 512 -4.00 -14.26 -10.69
CA VAL A 512 -4.37 -13.67 -9.39
C VAL A 512 -4.75 -12.18 -9.53
N GLY A 513 -5.21 -11.79 -10.71
CA GLY A 513 -5.57 -10.42 -11.06
C GLY A 513 -6.89 -9.94 -10.45
N ILE A 514 -7.60 -9.05 -11.18
CA ILE A 514 -8.86 -8.41 -10.72
C ILE A 514 -9.98 -9.43 -10.54
N ILE A 515 -10.15 -10.33 -11.51
CA ILE A 515 -11.17 -11.39 -11.50
C ILE A 515 -10.46 -12.72 -11.42
N ARG A 516 -10.80 -13.52 -10.43
CA ARG A 516 -10.11 -14.74 -10.02
C ARG A 516 -11.01 -15.96 -10.14
N ARG A 517 -10.41 -17.13 -10.42
CA ARG A 517 -11.06 -18.44 -10.42
C ARG A 517 -10.23 -19.44 -9.64
N ALA A 518 -10.87 -20.40 -8.97
CA ALA A 518 -10.18 -21.41 -8.16
C ALA A 518 -9.06 -22.13 -8.91
N GLY A 519 -9.35 -22.62 -10.12
CA GLY A 519 -8.38 -23.33 -10.96
C GLY A 519 -7.19 -22.48 -11.40
N GLU A 520 -7.41 -21.18 -11.68
CA GLU A 520 -6.33 -20.25 -12.04
C GLU A 520 -5.42 -19.99 -10.84
N MET A 521 -5.98 -19.82 -9.65
CA MET A 521 -5.20 -19.62 -8.42
C MET A 521 -4.43 -20.89 -8.01
N GLU A 522 -4.93 -22.09 -8.29
CA GLU A 522 -4.20 -23.35 -8.11
C GLU A 522 -3.00 -23.45 -9.07
N GLN A 523 -3.19 -23.06 -10.32
CA GLN A 523 -2.08 -22.94 -11.28
C GLN A 523 -1.05 -21.90 -10.82
N ALA A 524 -1.52 -20.75 -10.28
CA ALA A 524 -0.62 -19.73 -9.74
C ALA A 524 0.23 -20.27 -8.60
N LEU A 525 -0.37 -20.98 -7.65
CA LEU A 525 0.36 -21.61 -6.54
C LEU A 525 1.41 -22.62 -7.02
N THR A 526 1.09 -23.44 -8.02
CA THR A 526 2.04 -24.37 -8.64
C THR A 526 3.21 -23.62 -9.28
N ARG A 527 2.93 -22.60 -10.11
CA ARG A 527 3.96 -21.78 -10.75
C ARG A 527 4.82 -21.00 -9.74
N LEU A 528 4.20 -20.45 -8.68
CA LEU A 528 4.93 -19.76 -7.62
C LEU A 528 5.89 -20.68 -6.89
N ALA A 529 5.52 -21.97 -6.66
CA ALA A 529 6.40 -22.96 -6.07
C ALA A 529 7.60 -23.27 -6.99
N GLU A 530 7.37 -23.46 -8.29
CA GLU A 530 8.41 -23.66 -9.29
C GLU A 530 9.35 -22.45 -9.39
N LEU A 531 8.79 -21.24 -9.48
CA LEU A 531 9.57 -19.99 -9.51
C LEU A 531 10.42 -19.80 -8.25
N ARG A 532 9.91 -20.19 -7.09
CA ARG A 532 10.63 -20.12 -5.82
C ARG A 532 11.81 -21.09 -5.79
N GLU A 533 11.64 -22.31 -6.29
CA GLU A 533 12.74 -23.27 -6.43
C GLU A 533 13.82 -22.72 -7.39
N ARG A 534 13.41 -22.22 -8.55
CA ARG A 534 14.30 -21.61 -9.55
C ARG A 534 14.99 -20.34 -8.99
N ALA A 535 14.28 -19.49 -8.24
CA ALA A 535 14.86 -18.30 -7.57
C ALA A 535 15.94 -18.70 -6.54
N GLY A 536 15.87 -19.89 -5.96
CA GLY A 536 16.94 -20.48 -5.16
C GLY A 536 18.24 -20.69 -5.93
N ARG A 537 18.19 -20.74 -7.27
CA ARG A 537 19.34 -20.85 -8.20
C ARG A 537 19.63 -19.53 -8.93
N ALA A 538 18.97 -18.41 -8.56
CA ALA A 538 19.24 -17.12 -9.17
C ALA A 538 20.69 -16.69 -8.94
N GLY A 539 21.44 -16.54 -10.02
CA GLY A 539 22.84 -16.16 -10.01
C GLY A 539 23.08 -14.79 -10.64
N VAL A 540 24.14 -14.12 -10.20
CA VAL A 540 24.57 -12.83 -10.73
C VAL A 540 26.08 -12.80 -10.92
N GLU A 541 26.51 -12.09 -11.95
CA GLU A 541 27.92 -11.89 -12.25
C GLU A 541 28.45 -10.57 -11.70
N GLY A 542 29.77 -10.38 -11.72
CA GLY A 542 30.40 -9.16 -11.30
C GLY A 542 30.62 -9.06 -9.78
N HIS A 543 30.52 -7.86 -9.26
CA HIS A 543 30.75 -7.56 -7.85
C HIS A 543 29.54 -6.80 -7.25
N ARG A 544 29.55 -6.56 -5.94
CA ARG A 544 28.43 -6.00 -5.17
C ARG A 544 28.13 -4.53 -5.51
N GLN A 545 29.12 -3.78 -5.99
CA GLN A 545 28.98 -2.35 -6.26
C GLN A 545 28.07 -2.12 -7.48
N PHE A 546 27.02 -1.30 -7.33
CA PHE A 546 26.04 -0.95 -8.37
C PHE A 546 25.51 -2.18 -9.15
N ASN A 547 25.16 -3.26 -8.45
CA ASN A 547 24.70 -4.49 -9.11
C ASN A 547 23.17 -4.66 -9.02
N PRO A 548 22.38 -4.14 -9.98
CA PRO A 548 20.93 -4.21 -9.94
C PRO A 548 20.39 -5.65 -10.06
N GLY A 549 21.10 -6.56 -10.72
CA GLY A 549 20.77 -7.98 -10.78
C GLY A 549 20.81 -8.62 -9.39
N TRP A 550 21.82 -8.29 -8.59
CA TRP A 550 21.91 -8.73 -7.20
C TRP A 550 20.77 -8.20 -6.35
N HIS A 551 20.47 -6.90 -6.46
CA HIS A 551 19.35 -6.31 -5.74
C HIS A 551 18.04 -7.02 -6.07
N LEU A 552 17.77 -7.26 -7.36
CA LEU A 552 16.57 -7.94 -7.82
C LEU A 552 16.52 -9.40 -7.35
N ALA A 553 17.64 -10.12 -7.33
CA ALA A 553 17.70 -11.49 -6.83
C ALA A 553 17.28 -11.59 -5.35
N LEU A 554 17.63 -10.59 -4.54
CA LEU A 554 17.21 -10.49 -3.14
C LEU A 554 15.72 -10.10 -3.00
N ASP A 555 15.28 -9.09 -3.76
CA ASP A 555 13.89 -8.63 -3.77
C ASP A 555 12.91 -9.72 -4.25
N LEU A 556 13.31 -10.53 -5.23
CA LEU A 556 12.50 -11.59 -5.81
C LEU A 556 12.07 -12.66 -4.78
N ARG A 557 12.92 -12.95 -3.81
CA ARG A 557 12.59 -13.88 -2.71
C ARG A 557 11.42 -13.37 -1.87
N ASN A 558 11.43 -12.07 -1.57
CA ASN A 558 10.36 -11.41 -0.83
C ASN A 558 9.07 -11.38 -1.66
N MET A 559 9.16 -10.97 -2.93
CA MET A 559 8.02 -10.94 -3.84
C MET A 559 7.35 -12.31 -3.99
N LEU A 560 8.11 -13.39 -4.15
CA LEU A 560 7.59 -14.75 -4.28
C LEU A 560 6.87 -15.21 -3.00
N LEU A 561 7.45 -14.96 -1.82
CA LEU A 561 6.86 -15.33 -0.54
C LEU A 561 5.53 -14.59 -0.31
N VAL A 562 5.49 -13.29 -0.58
CA VAL A 562 4.29 -12.47 -0.39
C VAL A 562 3.23 -12.82 -1.44
N SER A 563 3.61 -13.08 -2.69
CA SER A 563 2.69 -13.54 -3.75
C SER A 563 2.04 -14.87 -3.41
N GLU A 564 2.77 -15.79 -2.78
CA GLU A 564 2.20 -17.05 -2.25
C GLU A 564 1.13 -16.76 -1.18
N CYS A 565 1.36 -15.80 -0.27
CA CYS A 565 0.36 -15.41 0.73
C CYS A 565 -0.90 -14.85 0.06
N VAL A 566 -0.76 -13.98 -0.95
CA VAL A 566 -1.89 -13.43 -1.72
C VAL A 566 -2.68 -14.54 -2.40
N ALA A 567 -2.02 -15.44 -3.13
CA ALA A 567 -2.69 -16.51 -3.87
C ALA A 567 -3.38 -17.52 -2.96
N ARG A 568 -2.75 -17.90 -1.83
CA ARG A 568 -3.35 -18.81 -0.84
C ARG A 568 -4.57 -18.21 -0.16
N ALA A 569 -4.49 -16.96 0.29
CA ALA A 569 -5.59 -16.27 0.92
C ALA A 569 -6.75 -16.06 -0.07
N ALA A 570 -6.44 -15.67 -1.31
CA ALA A 570 -7.44 -15.50 -2.37
C ALA A 570 -8.17 -16.81 -2.73
N ARG A 571 -7.45 -17.93 -2.77
CA ARG A 571 -8.04 -19.25 -3.01
C ARG A 571 -8.94 -19.70 -1.86
N GLU A 572 -8.53 -19.43 -0.62
CA GLU A 572 -9.26 -19.84 0.59
C GLU A 572 -10.59 -19.08 0.72
N ARG A 573 -10.63 -17.78 0.43
CA ARG A 573 -11.85 -16.98 0.52
C ARG A 573 -12.80 -17.29 -0.64
N THR A 574 -13.86 -18.04 -0.35
CA THR A 574 -14.87 -18.48 -1.33
C THR A 574 -16.08 -17.53 -1.38
N GLU A 575 -15.82 -16.25 -1.60
CA GLU A 575 -16.81 -15.18 -1.81
C GLU A 575 -16.21 -14.08 -2.68
N SER A 576 -17.01 -13.10 -3.10
CA SER A 576 -16.55 -11.83 -3.66
C SER A 576 -16.84 -10.70 -2.69
N ARG A 577 -15.78 -9.96 -2.27
CA ARG A 577 -15.90 -8.85 -1.31
C ARG A 577 -14.82 -7.80 -1.57
N GLY A 578 -15.21 -6.54 -1.80
CA GLY A 578 -14.26 -5.44 -2.02
C GLY A 578 -13.24 -5.71 -3.11
N GLY A 579 -11.95 -5.60 -2.78
CA GLY A 579 -10.84 -5.86 -3.70
C GLY A 579 -10.61 -7.34 -4.08
N HIS A 580 -11.42 -8.26 -3.57
CA HIS A 580 -11.37 -9.68 -3.91
C HIS A 580 -12.61 -10.10 -4.70
N THR A 581 -12.44 -10.39 -5.99
CA THR A 581 -13.53 -10.79 -6.88
C THR A 581 -13.32 -12.19 -7.42
N ARG A 582 -14.26 -13.08 -7.16
CA ARG A 582 -14.31 -14.47 -7.60
C ARG A 582 -15.43 -14.65 -8.63
N GLU A 583 -15.08 -15.05 -9.87
CA GLU A 583 -16.10 -15.34 -10.89
C GLU A 583 -16.89 -16.62 -10.54
N ASP A 584 -16.24 -17.56 -9.91
CA ASP A 584 -16.83 -18.83 -9.44
C ASP A 584 -17.57 -18.70 -8.08
N CYS A 585 -17.43 -17.56 -7.37
CA CYS A 585 -18.12 -17.24 -6.11
C CYS A 585 -18.50 -15.74 -6.10
N PRO A 586 -19.48 -15.30 -6.91
CA PRO A 586 -19.69 -13.87 -7.17
C PRO A 586 -20.38 -13.10 -6.02
N ALA A 587 -21.03 -13.80 -5.10
CA ALA A 587 -21.73 -13.18 -3.96
C ALA A 587 -20.83 -13.00 -2.74
N MET A 588 -21.23 -12.07 -1.85
CA MET A 588 -20.73 -12.03 -0.47
C MET A 588 -21.44 -13.11 0.34
N GLU A 589 -20.68 -13.93 1.05
CA GLU A 589 -21.21 -15.07 1.80
C GLU A 589 -21.28 -14.78 3.30
N ARG A 590 -22.38 -15.23 3.95
CA ARG A 590 -22.58 -15.04 5.40
C ARG A 590 -21.43 -15.60 6.24
N GLN A 591 -20.93 -16.77 5.88
CA GLN A 591 -19.85 -17.45 6.61
C GLN A 591 -18.52 -16.69 6.60
N TRP A 592 -18.35 -15.69 5.73
CA TRP A 592 -17.15 -14.86 5.60
C TRP A 592 -17.28 -13.46 6.19
N ARG A 593 -18.45 -13.10 6.75
CA ARG A 593 -18.75 -11.73 7.19
C ARG A 593 -17.76 -11.14 8.18
N ASN A 594 -17.32 -11.97 9.13
CA ASN A 594 -16.44 -11.59 10.22
C ASN A 594 -15.15 -12.42 10.26
N VAL A 595 -14.73 -12.98 9.11
CA VAL A 595 -13.55 -13.85 9.03
C VAL A 595 -12.39 -13.12 8.38
N ASN A 596 -11.32 -12.95 9.13
CA ASN A 596 -10.00 -12.58 8.67
C ASN A 596 -9.15 -13.82 8.34
N LEU A 597 -8.28 -13.72 7.35
CA LEU A 597 -7.29 -14.73 7.00
C LEU A 597 -5.90 -14.28 7.47
N LEU A 598 -5.21 -15.16 8.20
CA LEU A 598 -3.85 -14.94 8.67
C LEU A 598 -2.88 -15.89 7.97
N CYS A 599 -1.89 -15.32 7.29
CA CYS A 599 -0.72 -16.05 6.77
C CYS A 599 0.42 -16.00 7.78
N ALA A 600 0.94 -17.17 8.16
CA ALA A 600 2.12 -17.30 9.01
C ALA A 600 3.05 -18.37 8.45
N LEU A 601 4.32 -18.36 8.85
CA LEU A 601 5.25 -19.45 8.51
C LEU A 601 5.09 -20.61 9.46
N ALA A 602 4.69 -21.80 8.94
CA ALA A 602 4.68 -23.04 9.70
C ALA A 602 6.10 -23.53 9.97
N ASP A 603 7.00 -23.28 9.02
CA ASP A 603 8.43 -23.59 9.08
C ASP A 603 9.19 -22.43 8.44
N PRO A 604 9.81 -21.54 9.23
CA PRO A 604 10.57 -20.42 8.70
C PRO A 604 11.74 -20.84 7.80
N ALA A 605 12.38 -21.98 8.08
CA ALA A 605 13.51 -22.46 7.29
C ALA A 605 13.08 -22.97 5.91
N ALA A 606 11.94 -23.68 5.84
CA ALA A 606 11.34 -24.11 4.57
C ALA A 606 10.50 -23.00 3.91
N GLY A 607 10.22 -21.89 4.63
CA GLY A 607 9.37 -20.79 4.18
C GLY A 607 7.95 -21.25 3.81
N ARG A 608 7.42 -22.25 4.48
CA ARG A 608 6.11 -22.82 4.19
C ARG A 608 5.00 -22.01 4.83
N VAL A 609 4.16 -21.39 4.00
CA VAL A 609 3.03 -20.57 4.46
C VAL A 609 1.90 -21.46 4.99
N ARG A 610 1.43 -21.17 6.20
CA ARG A 610 0.21 -21.71 6.82
C ARG A 610 -0.84 -20.61 6.85
N LEU A 611 -2.08 -20.97 6.50
CA LEU A 611 -3.23 -20.09 6.58
C LEU A 611 -4.11 -20.51 7.78
N THR A 612 -4.60 -19.50 8.52
CA THR A 612 -5.58 -19.69 9.61
C THR A 612 -6.69 -18.64 9.50
N ARG A 613 -7.88 -18.99 10.01
CA ARG A 613 -9.03 -18.07 10.09
C ARG A 613 -9.09 -17.49 11.50
N GLU A 614 -9.44 -16.21 11.59
CA GLU A 614 -9.65 -15.48 12.84
C GLU A 614 -10.93 -14.66 12.73
N THR A 615 -11.72 -14.62 13.77
CA THR A 615 -12.93 -13.79 13.81
C THR A 615 -12.54 -12.33 14.04
N THR A 616 -13.16 -11.42 13.29
CA THR A 616 -13.02 -9.96 13.50
C THR A 616 -13.58 -9.59 14.88
N PRO A 617 -12.91 -8.74 15.67
CA PRO A 617 -13.45 -8.28 16.94
C PRO A 617 -14.82 -7.60 16.77
N PRO A 618 -15.80 -7.87 17.64
CA PRO A 618 -17.12 -7.25 17.55
C PRO A 618 -17.02 -5.73 17.66
N ILE A 619 -17.82 -5.04 16.85
CA ILE A 619 -17.86 -3.57 16.85
C ILE A 619 -18.60 -3.09 18.10
N ARG A 620 -18.09 -2.07 18.74
CA ARG A 620 -18.67 -1.49 19.95
C ARG A 620 -20.09 -0.95 19.68
N PRO A 621 -21.06 -1.17 20.58
CA PRO A 621 -22.49 -0.84 20.34
C PRO A 621 -22.76 0.62 19.98
N ASP A 622 -22.03 1.58 20.58
CA ASP A 622 -22.19 3.01 20.27
C ASP A 622 -21.72 3.36 18.84
N LEU A 623 -20.79 2.60 18.30
CA LEU A 623 -20.35 2.74 16.91
C LEU A 623 -21.29 2.04 15.93
N LEU A 624 -21.92 0.92 16.33
CA LEU A 624 -22.97 0.26 15.54
C LEU A 624 -24.20 1.15 15.39
N ALA A 625 -24.54 1.93 16.41
CA ALA A 625 -25.66 2.87 16.37
C ALA A 625 -25.49 4.00 15.32
N LEU A 626 -24.33 4.14 14.71
CA LEU A 626 -24.11 5.07 13.59
C LEU A 626 -24.66 4.56 12.25
N PHE A 627 -25.11 3.31 12.17
CA PHE A 627 -25.57 2.66 10.94
C PHE A 627 -27.05 2.28 11.05
N GLU A 628 -27.75 2.25 9.91
CA GLU A 628 -29.10 1.72 9.84
C GLU A 628 -29.10 0.18 10.00
N LYS A 629 -30.10 -0.37 10.69
CA LYS A 629 -30.18 -1.82 10.95
C LYS A 629 -30.24 -2.64 9.66
N GLU A 630 -30.95 -2.15 8.66
CA GLU A 630 -31.08 -2.78 7.33
C GLU A 630 -29.76 -2.84 6.59
N GLU A 631 -28.89 -1.87 6.81
CA GLU A 631 -27.54 -1.86 6.27
C GLU A 631 -26.65 -2.88 6.98
N LEU A 632 -26.68 -2.89 8.31
CA LEU A 632 -25.90 -3.81 9.13
C LEU A 632 -26.23 -5.27 8.86
N ALA A 633 -27.52 -5.59 8.62
CA ALA A 633 -27.97 -6.95 8.31
C ALA A 633 -27.32 -7.57 7.07
N LYS A 634 -26.72 -6.76 6.18
CA LYS A 634 -25.95 -7.23 5.03
C LYS A 634 -24.54 -7.73 5.42
N TYR A 635 -24.01 -7.29 6.55
CA TYR A 635 -22.59 -7.46 6.93
C TYR A 635 -22.39 -8.13 8.29
N LEU A 636 -23.37 -8.10 9.19
CA LEU A 636 -23.28 -8.64 10.54
C LEU A 636 -24.22 -9.84 10.75
N THR A 637 -23.96 -10.64 11.75
CA THR A 637 -24.84 -11.74 12.16
C THR A 637 -26.02 -11.20 12.98
N ASP A 638 -27.08 -12.00 13.12
CA ASP A 638 -28.25 -11.62 13.92
C ASP A 638 -27.85 -11.42 15.41
N GLU A 639 -26.91 -12.22 15.94
CA GLU A 639 -26.37 -12.11 17.29
C GLU A 639 -25.60 -10.79 17.50
N GLU A 640 -24.79 -10.38 16.51
CA GLU A 640 -24.09 -9.09 16.54
C GLU A 640 -25.06 -7.89 16.47
N LEU A 641 -26.16 -8.04 15.73
CA LEU A 641 -27.19 -7.00 15.60
C LEU A 641 -28.05 -6.84 16.86
N GLU A 642 -28.28 -7.92 17.62
CA GLU A 642 -29.04 -7.90 18.88
C GLU A 642 -28.21 -7.44 20.08
N GLY A 643 -26.89 -7.26 19.90
CA GLY A 643 -25.98 -6.78 20.94
C GLY A 643 -25.65 -7.81 22.01
N GLU A 644 -25.99 -9.07 21.79
CA GLU A 644 -25.55 -10.19 22.61
C GLU A 644 -24.11 -10.54 22.25
N LEU A 645 -23.15 -9.93 22.94
CA LEU A 645 -21.75 -10.32 22.85
C LEU A 645 -21.60 -11.71 23.46
N PRO A 646 -20.96 -12.68 22.77
CA PRO A 646 -20.51 -13.89 23.44
C PRO A 646 -19.51 -13.48 24.54
N GLY A 647 -19.80 -13.88 25.78
CA GLY A 647 -19.04 -13.59 26.98
C GLY A 647 -17.62 -14.18 27.01
#